data_e157b4f6478c18fccb91a8c274fbfe94
#
_entry.id   e157b4f6478c18fccb91a8c274fbfe94
#
_cell.length_a   1.000
_cell.length_b   1.000
_cell.length_c   1.000
_cell.angle_alpha   90.00
_cell.angle_beta   90.00
_cell.angle_gamma   90.00
#
_symmetry.space_group_name_H-M   'P 1'
#
loop_
_entity.id
_entity.type
_entity.pdbx_description
1 polymer ?
#
loop_
_entity_poly.entity_id
_entity_poly.type
_entity_poly.pdbx_seq_one_letter_code
_entity_poly.pdbx_strand_id
1 'polypeptide(L)'
;MGLASIIISAATKEIAGFTVIGYLTEKAADIGIGKIWTELKKKIGDRPDSFECRLYGAIEKSVGEYLCKGTTEDVSAAICEYIFDAWCREGYLTPKRISNILHGYSSYAKQNDILAWYRTFQDQIIKDDILYPMFMMNNIQLSGELQREQDKKIDQVLALLQTVMKENKEAQQEKPKYISDPPTDIDSFYVDRTILENELWTTIVLSGKSVLLYGIGGIGKTETAKSVLKKIYSMSCDVTGVYQIAWVTYTNGKLKDSLIEAFHDTKGYTDREEAWEHIYNVIQTQREKLLIVIDNAETIGQDPDIERLGDLPCRILVTSRTEKIGGLYRYSVDHLPEEDCRDIFYHYYVGDHDNHYLDKILGLIEHHTVMLELLAKTANMEEKTLQEFYALLVQKGFRISNENVDSHHPSLKSEKRITEQLKILFTISKCRIQDKDLLCQLSVIPAIPFQYKAVRNWIEIQHKSQLEYLVKTGWLKSDGKLVSTYIMHSVIASAIRFQNEEHLYEKCRYVIHSITKEMDCGEQEHGAEKSYLIPFSWSISDVLWNHLCNEQDAEFLTNLAYIYYDIGNYDNAYQFFQRALEIDERVSGPNSITVSSDYYNLADVSYNMYQFSKSLSYLRKALTIRKKYYSSDDIEVVVLIKLLCL
;
A
#
# COMPACT_ATOMS: atom_id res chain seq x y z
N MET A 1 8.32 13.85 -38.73
CA MET A 1 9.36 13.73 -37.70
C MET A 1 8.63 13.42 -36.40
N GLY A 2 9.00 12.33 -35.71
CA GLY A 2 8.34 11.96 -34.45
C GLY A 2 8.70 12.96 -33.34
N LEU A 3 7.83 13.07 -32.35
CA LEU A 3 7.97 14.01 -31.22
C LEU A 3 9.29 13.81 -30.47
N ALA A 4 9.76 12.56 -30.35
CA ALA A 4 11.04 12.22 -29.73
C ALA A 4 12.24 12.84 -30.49
N SER A 5 12.19 12.88 -31.81
CA SER A 5 13.21 13.52 -32.62
C SER A 5 13.25 15.05 -32.40
N ILE A 6 12.10 15.67 -32.13
CA ILE A 6 12.01 17.10 -31.79
C ILE A 6 12.54 17.36 -30.38
N ILE A 7 12.21 16.49 -29.42
CA ILE A 7 12.63 16.60 -28.01
C ILE A 7 14.15 16.37 -27.90
N ILE A 8 14.68 15.32 -28.55
CA ILE A 8 16.12 15.05 -28.57
C ILE A 8 16.84 16.21 -29.28
N SER A 9 16.28 16.74 -30.38
CA SER A 9 16.84 17.91 -31.10
C SER A 9 16.84 19.17 -30.24
N ALA A 10 15.80 19.40 -29.42
CA ALA A 10 15.72 20.57 -28.54
C ALA A 10 16.68 20.44 -27.34
N ALA A 11 16.70 19.28 -26.67
CA ALA A 11 17.58 19.01 -25.56
C ALA A 11 19.08 19.01 -25.93
N THR A 12 19.42 18.53 -27.11
CA THR A 12 20.82 18.49 -27.56
C THR A 12 21.34 19.83 -28.13
N LYS A 13 20.43 20.72 -28.55
CA LYS A 13 20.83 22.03 -29.11
C LYS A 13 21.48 22.95 -28.09
N GLU A 14 21.09 22.89 -26.84
CA GLU A 14 21.59 23.80 -25.78
C GLU A 14 22.82 23.28 -25.04
N ILE A 15 23.06 21.95 -25.00
CA ILE A 15 24.07 21.35 -24.11
C ILE A 15 25.50 21.45 -24.63
N ALA A 16 25.72 21.53 -25.91
CA ALA A 16 27.06 21.40 -26.47
C ALA A 16 27.40 22.24 -27.71
N GLY A 17 26.48 23.01 -28.29
CA GLY A 17 26.69 23.55 -29.61
C GLY A 17 26.89 22.47 -30.68
N PHE A 18 26.50 21.21 -30.36
CA PHE A 18 26.61 20.05 -31.22
C PHE A 18 25.36 19.18 -31.08
N THR A 19 24.58 19.07 -32.13
CA THR A 19 23.39 18.22 -32.20
C THR A 19 23.76 16.89 -32.81
N VAL A 20 23.71 15.82 -32.03
CA VAL A 20 23.90 14.44 -32.51
C VAL A 20 22.91 14.14 -33.65
N ILE A 21 21.66 14.58 -33.54
CA ILE A 21 20.64 14.40 -34.59
C ILE A 21 20.94 15.24 -35.83
N GLY A 22 21.37 16.49 -35.67
CA GLY A 22 21.86 17.30 -36.81
C GLY A 22 23.02 16.64 -37.52
N TYR A 23 23.95 16.10 -36.78
CA TYR A 23 25.09 15.36 -37.32
C TYR A 23 24.68 14.05 -37.99
N LEU A 24 23.76 13.28 -37.42
CA LEU A 24 23.24 12.03 -37.98
C LEU A 24 22.38 12.28 -39.24
N THR A 25 21.55 13.33 -39.28
CA THR A 25 20.77 13.66 -40.47
C THR A 25 21.61 14.22 -41.60
N GLU A 26 22.68 14.95 -41.30
CA GLU A 26 23.58 15.52 -42.29
C GLU A 26 24.53 14.47 -42.88
N LYS A 27 24.98 13.50 -42.08
CA LYS A 27 25.95 12.46 -42.49
C LYS A 27 25.33 11.11 -42.90
N ALA A 28 24.06 10.82 -42.51
CA ALA A 28 23.41 9.56 -42.85
C ALA A 28 23.21 9.34 -44.36
N ALA A 29 23.32 10.42 -45.17
CA ALA A 29 23.22 10.33 -46.61
C ALA A 29 24.51 9.77 -47.28
N ASP A 30 25.70 9.95 -46.66
CA ASP A 30 26.97 9.73 -47.33
C ASP A 30 27.88 8.64 -46.73
N ILE A 31 27.64 8.20 -45.51
CA ILE A 31 28.53 7.26 -44.77
C ILE A 31 27.74 6.19 -44.06
N GLY A 32 28.13 4.92 -44.20
CA GLY A 32 27.46 3.80 -43.48
C GLY A 32 27.43 4.00 -41.97
N ILE A 33 26.31 3.57 -41.37
CA ILE A 33 25.94 3.81 -39.97
C ILE A 33 27.06 3.46 -38.96
N GLY A 34 27.82 2.40 -39.18
CA GLY A 34 28.95 1.99 -38.33
C GLY A 34 30.09 2.99 -38.24
N LYS A 35 30.39 3.70 -39.33
CA LYS A 35 31.41 4.76 -39.34
C LYS A 35 30.94 6.02 -38.61
N ILE A 36 29.66 6.35 -38.73
CA ILE A 36 29.06 7.47 -38.01
C ILE A 36 29.13 7.23 -36.49
N TRP A 37 28.86 6.00 -36.08
CA TRP A 37 28.92 5.65 -34.66
C TRP A 37 30.36 5.68 -34.10
N THR A 38 31.32 5.17 -34.84
CA THR A 38 32.75 5.21 -34.44
C THR A 38 33.25 6.65 -34.27
N GLU A 39 32.82 7.57 -35.16
CA GLU A 39 33.11 9.00 -35.00
C GLU A 39 32.33 9.65 -33.84
N LEU A 40 31.10 9.23 -33.61
CA LEU A 40 30.28 9.66 -32.46
C LEU A 40 30.89 9.21 -31.15
N LYS A 41 31.26 7.94 -30.99
CA LYS A 41 32.00 7.43 -29.83
C LYS A 41 33.27 8.24 -29.56
N LYS A 42 33.97 8.65 -30.58
CA LYS A 42 35.19 9.44 -30.46
C LYS A 42 34.92 10.86 -29.95
N LYS A 43 33.75 11.45 -30.31
CA LYS A 43 33.32 12.79 -29.85
C LYS A 43 32.57 12.78 -28.52
N ILE A 44 31.80 11.71 -28.23
CA ILE A 44 31.07 11.50 -26.99
C ILE A 44 32.01 11.06 -25.86
N GLY A 45 33.15 10.43 -26.18
CA GLY A 45 34.11 9.98 -25.19
C GLY A 45 34.62 11.06 -24.22
N ASP A 46 34.46 12.33 -24.59
CA ASP A 46 34.76 13.47 -23.74
C ASP A 46 33.60 13.85 -22.79
N ARG A 47 32.43 13.17 -22.84
CA ARG A 47 31.23 13.43 -22.02
C ARG A 47 30.45 12.14 -21.71
N PRO A 48 30.92 11.35 -20.74
CA PRO A 48 30.30 10.06 -20.40
C PRO A 48 28.85 10.17 -19.85
N ASP A 49 28.42 11.37 -19.42
CA ASP A 49 27.09 11.61 -18.83
C ASP A 49 26.04 12.12 -19.84
N SER A 50 26.36 12.14 -21.17
CA SER A 50 25.35 12.52 -22.16
C SER A 50 24.24 11.45 -22.28
N PHE A 51 23.01 11.90 -22.63
CA PHE A 51 21.86 11.02 -22.85
C PHE A 51 22.16 9.89 -23.82
N GLU A 52 22.82 10.23 -24.94
CA GLU A 52 23.16 9.28 -26.00
C GLU A 52 24.15 8.22 -25.51
N CYS A 53 25.14 8.61 -24.72
CA CYS A 53 26.12 7.71 -24.12
C CYS A 53 25.47 6.73 -23.15
N ARG A 54 24.57 7.21 -22.33
CA ARG A 54 23.79 6.40 -21.36
C ARG A 54 22.82 5.45 -22.07
N LEU A 55 22.10 5.94 -23.10
CA LEU A 55 21.18 5.12 -23.87
C LEU A 55 21.94 4.01 -24.61
N TYR A 56 23.06 4.36 -25.27
CA TYR A 56 23.85 3.35 -25.95
C TYR A 56 24.48 2.35 -25.00
N GLY A 57 24.96 2.79 -23.85
CA GLY A 57 25.48 1.91 -22.79
C GLY A 57 24.44 0.94 -22.26
N ALA A 58 23.20 1.39 -22.10
CA ALA A 58 22.08 0.53 -21.70
C ALA A 58 21.76 -0.52 -22.79
N ILE A 59 21.77 -0.11 -24.05
CA ILE A 59 21.58 -1.02 -25.20
C ILE A 59 22.72 -2.02 -25.27
N GLU A 60 23.98 -1.57 -25.26
CA GLU A 60 25.17 -2.41 -25.38
C GLU A 60 25.23 -3.48 -24.29
N LYS A 61 24.99 -3.10 -23.05
CA LYS A 61 24.98 -4.02 -21.91
C LYS A 61 23.92 -5.08 -22.06
N SER A 62 22.70 -4.67 -22.38
CA SER A 62 21.57 -5.60 -22.50
C SER A 62 21.66 -6.49 -23.74
N VAL A 63 22.17 -5.98 -24.86
CA VAL A 63 22.40 -6.76 -26.10
C VAL A 63 23.46 -7.83 -25.88
N GLY A 64 24.56 -7.50 -25.21
CA GLY A 64 25.64 -8.45 -24.91
C GLY A 64 25.18 -9.59 -24.01
N GLU A 65 24.31 -9.32 -23.05
CA GLU A 65 23.80 -10.32 -22.13
C GLU A 65 22.79 -11.30 -22.75
N TYR A 66 21.93 -10.86 -23.66
CA TYR A 66 20.77 -11.63 -24.11
C TYR A 66 20.72 -11.92 -25.61
N LEU A 67 21.05 -10.98 -26.48
CA LEU A 67 20.85 -11.13 -27.91
C LEU A 67 22.10 -11.66 -28.67
N CYS A 68 23.29 -11.48 -28.11
CA CYS A 68 24.54 -11.79 -28.77
C CYS A 68 25.40 -12.81 -28.01
N LYS A 69 24.81 -13.64 -27.17
CA LYS A 69 25.53 -14.64 -26.40
C LYS A 69 26.24 -15.63 -27.30
N GLY A 70 27.57 -15.51 -27.40
CA GLY A 70 28.39 -16.36 -28.27
C GLY A 70 28.61 -15.85 -29.71
N THR A 71 28.25 -14.60 -30.00
CA THR A 71 28.53 -13.94 -31.32
C THR A 71 29.84 -13.17 -31.29
N THR A 72 30.31 -12.79 -32.46
CA THR A 72 31.50 -11.92 -32.61
C THR A 72 31.18 -10.49 -32.18
N GLU A 73 32.17 -9.75 -31.73
CA GLU A 73 32.07 -8.36 -31.29
C GLU A 73 31.47 -7.44 -32.39
N ASP A 74 31.81 -7.70 -33.66
CA ASP A 74 31.29 -6.96 -34.81
C ASP A 74 29.76 -7.12 -34.98
N VAL A 75 29.20 -8.32 -34.75
CA VAL A 75 27.76 -8.59 -34.86
C VAL A 75 27.01 -7.94 -33.69
N SER A 76 27.58 -7.99 -32.51
CA SER A 76 27.02 -7.32 -31.34
C SER A 76 26.95 -5.80 -31.55
N ALA A 77 28.03 -5.19 -32.02
CA ALA A 77 28.08 -3.78 -32.31
C ALA A 77 27.06 -3.35 -33.39
N ALA A 78 26.91 -4.13 -34.46
CA ALA A 78 25.93 -3.85 -35.52
C ALA A 78 24.49 -3.90 -35.00
N ILE A 79 24.15 -4.85 -34.10
CA ILE A 79 22.83 -4.95 -33.49
C ILE A 79 22.56 -3.75 -32.56
N CYS A 80 23.55 -3.35 -31.77
CA CYS A 80 23.45 -2.15 -30.91
C CYS A 80 23.18 -0.88 -31.73
N GLU A 81 23.90 -0.70 -32.86
CA GLU A 81 23.72 0.44 -33.74
C GLU A 81 22.33 0.48 -34.37
N TYR A 82 21.81 -0.65 -34.84
CA TYR A 82 20.46 -0.73 -35.41
C TYR A 82 19.37 -0.43 -34.38
N ILE A 83 19.52 -0.93 -33.17
CA ILE A 83 18.57 -0.67 -32.06
C ILE A 83 18.61 0.80 -31.66
N PHE A 84 19.81 1.37 -31.52
CA PHE A 84 19.99 2.78 -31.17
C PHE A 84 19.42 3.71 -32.24
N ASP A 85 19.70 3.43 -33.53
CA ASP A 85 19.18 4.22 -34.62
C ASP A 85 17.65 4.14 -34.75
N ALA A 86 17.06 2.95 -34.53
CA ALA A 86 15.62 2.78 -34.47
C ALA A 86 14.99 3.59 -33.33
N TRP A 87 15.61 3.58 -32.15
CA TRP A 87 15.18 4.41 -31.04
C TRP A 87 15.25 5.91 -31.39
N CYS A 88 16.36 6.38 -31.91
CA CYS A 88 16.52 7.78 -32.26
C CYS A 88 15.52 8.25 -33.32
N ARG A 89 15.09 7.37 -34.22
CA ARG A 89 14.11 7.70 -35.28
C ARG A 89 12.67 7.64 -34.80
N GLU A 90 12.31 6.64 -34.01
CA GLU A 90 10.93 6.32 -33.65
C GLU A 90 10.59 6.80 -32.26
N GLY A 91 11.58 7.04 -31.41
CA GLY A 91 11.41 7.48 -30.01
C GLY A 91 10.94 6.40 -29.08
N TYR A 92 10.69 5.19 -29.57
CA TYR A 92 10.28 4.04 -28.77
C TYR A 92 10.68 2.74 -29.46
N LEU A 93 10.77 1.66 -28.65
CA LEU A 93 10.97 0.31 -29.14
C LEU A 93 9.97 -0.64 -28.53
N THR A 94 9.40 -1.51 -29.32
CA THR A 94 8.56 -2.62 -28.85
C THR A 94 9.25 -3.94 -29.14
N PRO A 95 8.98 -5.03 -28.39
CA PRO A 95 9.53 -6.36 -28.68
C PRO A 95 9.28 -6.81 -30.12
N LYS A 96 8.11 -6.48 -30.68
CA LYS A 96 7.78 -6.76 -32.09
C LYS A 96 8.66 -5.98 -33.08
N ARG A 97 8.96 -4.71 -32.75
CA ARG A 97 9.83 -3.88 -33.58
C ARG A 97 11.27 -4.37 -33.56
N ILE A 98 11.74 -4.76 -32.39
CA ILE A 98 13.07 -5.35 -32.22
C ILE A 98 13.17 -6.69 -32.98
N SER A 99 12.14 -7.53 -32.87
CA SER A 99 12.07 -8.76 -33.67
C SER A 99 12.17 -8.51 -35.15
N ASN A 100 11.56 -7.46 -35.68
CA ASN A 100 11.66 -7.05 -37.08
C ASN A 100 13.06 -6.53 -37.43
N ILE A 101 13.67 -5.75 -36.56
CA ILE A 101 15.05 -5.27 -36.73
C ILE A 101 16.03 -6.45 -36.79
N LEU A 102 15.82 -7.43 -35.90
CA LEU A 102 16.67 -8.62 -35.80
C LEU A 102 16.35 -9.71 -36.81
N HIS A 103 15.35 -9.53 -37.68
CA HIS A 103 14.95 -10.56 -38.66
C HIS A 103 16.10 -10.95 -39.59
N GLY A 104 16.99 -10.03 -39.92
CA GLY A 104 18.25 -10.28 -40.65
C GLY A 104 19.32 -11.04 -39.83
N TYR A 105 19.14 -11.16 -38.53
CA TYR A 105 20.03 -11.83 -37.57
C TYR A 105 19.36 -12.98 -36.84
N SER A 106 18.31 -13.57 -37.43
CA SER A 106 17.43 -14.57 -36.83
C SER A 106 18.11 -15.85 -36.36
N SER A 107 19.33 -16.13 -36.80
CA SER A 107 20.15 -17.23 -36.32
C SER A 107 20.71 -17.01 -34.89
N TYR A 108 20.69 -15.78 -34.38
CA TYR A 108 21.34 -15.38 -33.14
C TYR A 108 20.38 -15.05 -32.02
N ALA A 109 19.11 -14.71 -32.31
CA ALA A 109 18.14 -14.32 -31.28
C ALA A 109 16.82 -15.08 -31.43
N LYS A 110 16.47 -15.82 -30.39
CA LYS A 110 15.14 -16.45 -30.22
C LYS A 110 14.13 -15.46 -29.66
N GLN A 111 12.84 -15.67 -29.87
CA GLN A 111 11.78 -14.77 -29.41
C GLN A 111 11.80 -14.55 -27.88
N ASN A 112 12.11 -15.59 -27.11
CA ASN A 112 12.24 -15.49 -25.65
C ASN A 112 13.46 -14.63 -25.23
N ASP A 113 14.54 -14.69 -25.98
CA ASP A 113 15.74 -13.87 -25.72
C ASP A 113 15.47 -12.40 -26.00
N ILE A 114 14.63 -12.08 -26.98
CA ILE A 114 14.19 -10.72 -27.28
C ILE A 114 13.34 -10.15 -26.15
N LEU A 115 12.42 -10.93 -25.59
CA LEU A 115 11.60 -10.50 -24.46
C LEU A 115 12.43 -10.31 -23.18
N ALA A 116 13.35 -11.24 -22.90
CA ALA A 116 14.28 -11.13 -21.79
C ALA A 116 15.19 -9.90 -21.93
N TRP A 117 15.75 -9.69 -23.12
CA TRP A 117 16.51 -8.50 -23.43
C TRP A 117 15.70 -7.22 -23.22
N TYR A 118 14.47 -7.18 -23.73
CA TYR A 118 13.62 -5.99 -23.62
C TYR A 118 13.32 -5.62 -22.16
N ARG A 119 13.05 -6.61 -21.32
CA ARG A 119 12.86 -6.42 -19.86
C ARG A 119 14.12 -5.84 -19.21
N THR A 120 15.29 -6.42 -19.48
CA THR A 120 16.56 -5.92 -18.93
C THR A 120 16.92 -4.53 -19.45
N PHE A 121 16.65 -4.26 -20.70
CA PHE A 121 16.82 -2.93 -21.28
C PHE A 121 15.89 -1.91 -20.62
N GLN A 122 14.62 -2.24 -20.41
CA GLN A 122 13.70 -1.40 -19.64
C GLN A 122 14.20 -1.16 -18.22
N ASP A 123 14.69 -2.20 -17.54
CA ASP A 123 15.26 -2.08 -16.19
C ASP A 123 16.50 -1.17 -16.12
N GLN A 124 17.32 -1.15 -17.16
CA GLN A 124 18.46 -0.23 -17.23
C GLN A 124 17.99 1.22 -17.43
N ILE A 125 16.99 1.43 -18.28
CA ILE A 125 16.40 2.77 -18.50
C ILE A 125 15.70 3.28 -17.24
N ILE A 126 14.93 2.43 -16.55
CA ILE A 126 14.19 2.79 -15.31
C ILE A 126 15.15 3.21 -14.19
N LYS A 127 16.35 2.64 -14.16
CA LYS A 127 17.38 2.97 -13.15
C LYS A 127 18.19 4.22 -13.50
N ASP A 128 18.05 4.73 -14.69
CA ASP A 128 18.78 5.91 -15.15
C ASP A 128 17.91 7.16 -15.07
N ASP A 129 18.35 8.12 -14.29
CA ASP A 129 17.64 9.36 -13.98
C ASP A 129 17.45 10.31 -15.18
N ILE A 130 18.22 10.13 -16.25
CA ILE A 130 18.11 10.90 -17.50
C ILE A 130 17.26 10.14 -18.54
N LEU A 131 17.45 8.82 -18.68
CA LEU A 131 16.76 8.04 -19.70
C LEU A 131 15.30 7.77 -19.35
N TYR A 132 14.99 7.57 -18.07
CA TYR A 132 13.66 7.18 -17.61
C TYR A 132 12.54 8.18 -17.96
N PRO A 133 12.70 9.50 -17.73
CA PRO A 133 11.67 10.46 -18.11
C PRO A 133 11.37 10.44 -19.62
N MET A 134 12.38 10.27 -20.45
CA MET A 134 12.21 10.23 -21.91
C MET A 134 11.54 8.93 -22.38
N PHE A 135 11.88 7.80 -21.77
CA PHE A 135 11.23 6.53 -22.04
C PHE A 135 9.74 6.59 -21.71
N MET A 136 9.39 7.22 -20.59
CA MET A 136 7.99 7.40 -20.17
C MET A 136 7.19 8.26 -21.13
N MET A 137 7.77 9.35 -21.63
CA MET A 137 7.12 10.20 -22.62
C MET A 137 6.77 9.46 -23.91
N ASN A 138 7.64 8.57 -24.35
CA ASN A 138 7.44 7.80 -25.56
C ASN A 138 6.35 6.74 -25.42
N ASN A 139 6.17 6.18 -24.21
CA ASN A 139 5.10 5.23 -23.93
C ASN A 139 3.71 5.90 -23.89
N ILE A 140 3.60 7.18 -23.53
CA ILE A 140 2.35 7.96 -23.56
C ILE A 140 1.83 8.12 -24.99
N GLN A 141 2.70 8.22 -25.99
CA GLN A 141 2.29 8.31 -27.40
C GLN A 141 1.62 7.04 -27.94
N LEU A 142 1.87 5.88 -27.33
CA LEU A 142 1.29 4.62 -27.76
C LEU A 142 -0.19 4.44 -27.34
N SER A 143 -0.67 5.20 -26.36
CA SER A 143 -2.04 5.09 -25.84
C SER A 143 -3.10 5.99 -26.48
N GLY A 144 -2.82 6.59 -27.62
CA GLY A 144 -3.80 7.10 -28.61
C GLY A 144 -4.85 8.17 -28.24
N GLU A 145 -5.03 8.53 -26.96
CA GLU A 145 -6.13 9.38 -26.51
C GLU A 145 -5.75 10.84 -26.14
N LEU A 146 -4.49 11.24 -26.19
CA LEU A 146 -3.97 12.47 -25.55
C LEU A 146 -3.43 13.56 -26.48
N GLN A 147 -3.81 13.57 -27.76
CA GLN A 147 -3.20 14.47 -28.77
C GLN A 147 -3.41 15.99 -28.54
N ARG A 148 -4.37 16.43 -27.75
CA ARG A 148 -4.66 17.87 -27.57
C ARG A 148 -4.11 18.52 -26.28
N GLU A 149 -3.73 17.75 -25.27
CA GLU A 149 -3.05 18.25 -24.06
C GLU A 149 -1.52 18.12 -24.12
N GLN A 150 -0.99 17.50 -25.16
CA GLN A 150 0.40 17.10 -25.29
C GLN A 150 1.40 18.27 -25.43
N ASP A 151 1.04 19.32 -26.16
CA ASP A 151 1.98 20.43 -26.42
C ASP A 151 2.40 21.15 -25.13
N LYS A 152 1.45 21.39 -24.21
CA LYS A 152 1.77 22.01 -22.91
C LYS A 152 2.59 21.12 -21.98
N LYS A 153 2.39 19.79 -22.02
CA LYS A 153 3.13 18.83 -21.18
C LYS A 153 4.53 18.61 -21.71
N ILE A 154 4.73 18.66 -23.02
CA ILE A 154 6.05 18.57 -23.67
C ILE A 154 6.91 19.75 -23.27
N ASP A 155 6.37 20.96 -23.28
CA ASP A 155 7.08 22.17 -22.85
C ASP A 155 7.49 22.10 -21.37
N GLN A 156 6.63 21.54 -20.51
CA GLN A 156 6.95 21.32 -19.10
C GLN A 156 8.07 20.30 -18.90
N VAL A 157 8.05 19.19 -19.66
CA VAL A 157 9.11 18.17 -19.55
C VAL A 157 10.41 18.66 -20.17
N LEU A 158 10.37 19.42 -21.27
CA LEU A 158 11.54 20.09 -21.83
C LEU A 158 12.15 21.08 -20.84
N ALA A 159 11.31 21.87 -20.16
CA ALA A 159 11.76 22.77 -19.10
C ALA A 159 12.37 22.01 -17.92
N LEU A 160 11.77 20.85 -17.54
CA LEU A 160 12.27 19.99 -16.48
C LEU A 160 13.63 19.36 -16.87
N LEU A 161 13.74 18.82 -18.09
CA LEU A 161 14.99 18.27 -18.62
C LEU A 161 16.09 19.35 -18.71
N GLN A 162 15.76 20.56 -19.14
CA GLN A 162 16.69 21.69 -19.18
C GLN A 162 17.14 22.09 -17.76
N THR A 163 16.25 22.03 -16.77
CA THR A 163 16.57 22.31 -15.37
C THR A 163 17.50 21.24 -14.80
N VAL A 164 17.16 19.96 -15.00
CA VAL A 164 17.96 18.80 -14.56
C VAL A 164 19.35 18.82 -15.20
N MET A 165 19.46 19.22 -16.46
CA MET A 165 20.74 19.28 -17.18
C MET A 165 21.59 20.52 -16.81
N LYS A 166 20.98 21.61 -16.35
CA LYS A 166 21.70 22.80 -15.81
C LYS A 166 22.24 22.57 -14.40
N GLU A 167 21.50 21.87 -13.57
CA GLU A 167 21.80 21.68 -12.13
C GLU A 167 22.76 20.52 -11.84
N ASN A 168 22.93 19.56 -12.78
CA ASN A 168 23.91 18.46 -12.68
C ASN A 168 25.37 18.94 -12.60
N LYS A 169 25.63 20.24 -12.60
CA LYS A 169 26.98 20.77 -12.47
C LYS A 169 27.43 21.06 -11.03
N GLU A 170 26.53 21.20 -10.05
CA GLU A 170 26.93 21.68 -8.72
C GLU A 170 26.09 21.25 -7.50
N ALA A 171 25.03 20.40 -7.60
CA ALA A 171 24.16 20.13 -6.46
C ALA A 171 24.15 18.66 -6.02
N GLN A 172 24.29 18.43 -4.74
CA GLN A 172 23.80 17.23 -4.09
C GLN A 172 22.29 17.11 -4.42
N GLN A 173 21.90 16.08 -5.19
CA GLN A 173 20.52 15.84 -5.59
C GLN A 173 19.64 15.69 -4.34
N GLU A 174 18.78 16.66 -4.08
CA GLU A 174 17.86 16.60 -2.94
C GLU A 174 16.80 15.55 -3.22
N LYS A 175 16.72 14.52 -2.34
CA LYS A 175 15.69 13.48 -2.40
C LYS A 175 14.48 13.87 -1.58
N PRO A 176 13.29 13.38 -1.92
CA PRO A 176 12.10 13.58 -1.10
C PRO A 176 12.32 13.16 0.35
N LYS A 177 11.72 13.89 1.29
CA LYS A 177 11.77 13.56 2.73
C LYS A 177 10.45 12.89 3.14
N TYR A 178 10.55 11.83 3.92
CA TYR A 178 9.38 11.23 4.53
C TYR A 178 8.91 12.06 5.73
N ILE A 179 7.62 12.44 5.72
CA ILE A 179 6.90 12.96 6.89
C ILE A 179 6.42 11.78 7.75
N SER A 180 5.97 10.70 7.08
CA SER A 180 5.71 9.41 7.68
C SER A 180 6.22 8.31 6.76
N ASP A 181 6.83 7.30 7.36
CA ASP A 181 7.47 6.22 6.62
C ASP A 181 6.43 5.26 6.03
N PRO A 182 6.64 4.77 4.80
CA PRO A 182 5.85 3.66 4.29
C PRO A 182 6.10 2.41 5.15
N PRO A 183 5.12 1.48 5.24
CA PRO A 183 5.33 0.22 5.92
C PRO A 183 6.52 -0.50 5.27
N THR A 184 7.37 -1.08 6.13
CA THR A 184 8.55 -1.84 5.69
C THR A 184 8.15 -2.89 4.66
N ASP A 185 9.01 -3.10 3.67
CA ASP A 185 8.82 -4.17 2.69
C ASP A 185 8.85 -5.51 3.41
N ILE A 186 7.69 -6.14 3.48
CA ILE A 186 7.51 -7.44 4.12
C ILE A 186 7.63 -8.56 3.08
N ASP A 187 7.50 -8.22 1.79
CA ASP A 187 7.61 -9.18 0.70
C ASP A 187 8.88 -8.94 -0.11
N SER A 188 9.76 -9.95 -0.14
CA SER A 188 10.99 -9.91 -0.93
C SER A 188 10.74 -10.18 -2.41
N PHE A 189 9.57 -10.74 -2.77
CA PHE A 189 9.23 -11.12 -4.14
C PHE A 189 8.00 -10.37 -4.62
N TYR A 190 8.25 -9.29 -5.33
CA TYR A 190 7.23 -8.49 -6.00
C TYR A 190 7.41 -8.59 -7.52
N VAL A 191 6.32 -8.86 -8.23
CA VAL A 191 6.30 -8.84 -9.70
C VAL A 191 5.81 -7.47 -10.16
N ASP A 192 6.66 -6.76 -10.89
CA ASP A 192 6.40 -5.40 -11.35
C ASP A 192 5.21 -5.35 -12.32
N ARG A 193 4.27 -4.48 -12.05
CA ARG A 193 3.17 -4.13 -12.96
C ARG A 193 3.58 -2.95 -13.84
N THR A 194 4.64 -3.13 -14.61
CA THR A 194 5.38 -2.06 -15.29
C THR A 194 4.49 -1.05 -16.02
N ILE A 195 3.46 -1.51 -16.75
CA ILE A 195 2.55 -0.62 -17.51
C ILE A 195 1.76 0.25 -16.52
N LEU A 196 1.08 -0.37 -15.56
CA LEU A 196 0.26 0.32 -14.57
C LEU A 196 1.09 1.28 -13.71
N GLU A 197 2.25 0.84 -13.24
CA GLU A 197 3.14 1.66 -12.42
C GLU A 197 3.66 2.88 -13.18
N ASN A 198 3.93 2.73 -14.46
CA ASN A 198 4.35 3.82 -15.32
C ASN A 198 3.21 4.82 -15.57
N GLU A 199 1.99 4.35 -15.76
CA GLU A 199 0.80 5.21 -15.89
C GLU A 199 0.55 5.98 -14.59
N LEU A 200 0.64 5.31 -13.44
CA LEU A 200 0.50 5.93 -12.12
C LEU A 200 1.58 7.00 -11.90
N TRP A 201 2.84 6.64 -12.15
CA TRP A 201 3.96 7.58 -12.04
C TRP A 201 3.74 8.81 -12.93
N THR A 202 3.38 8.60 -14.19
CA THR A 202 3.10 9.67 -15.15
C THR A 202 1.98 10.60 -14.67
N THR A 203 0.90 10.01 -14.17
CA THR A 203 -0.26 10.77 -13.69
C THR A 203 0.09 11.58 -12.44
N ILE A 204 0.80 10.99 -11.50
CA ILE A 204 1.18 11.65 -10.24
C ILE A 204 2.28 12.68 -10.48
N VAL A 205 3.35 12.32 -11.20
CA VAL A 205 4.55 13.16 -11.33
C VAL A 205 4.38 14.19 -12.44
N LEU A 206 4.09 13.76 -13.67
CA LEU A 206 4.05 14.67 -14.81
C LEU A 206 2.73 15.45 -14.90
N SER A 207 1.62 14.82 -14.54
CA SER A 207 0.31 15.47 -14.62
C SER A 207 -0.10 16.17 -13.32
N GLY A 208 0.61 15.94 -12.20
CA GLY A 208 0.28 16.50 -10.89
C GLY A 208 -1.10 16.10 -10.38
N LYS A 209 -1.63 14.96 -10.82
CA LYS A 209 -3.00 14.53 -10.52
C LYS A 209 -3.04 13.52 -9.40
N SER A 210 -4.10 13.58 -8.61
CA SER A 210 -4.39 12.61 -7.56
C SER A 210 -5.05 11.35 -8.13
N VAL A 211 -4.69 10.19 -7.60
CA VAL A 211 -4.99 8.87 -8.18
C VAL A 211 -5.68 7.96 -7.17
N LEU A 212 -6.68 7.23 -7.63
CA LEU A 212 -7.30 6.10 -6.94
C LEU A 212 -6.89 4.80 -7.59
N LEU A 213 -6.17 3.96 -6.85
CA LEU A 213 -5.82 2.60 -7.21
C LEU A 213 -6.83 1.64 -6.57
N TYR A 214 -7.72 1.07 -7.37
CA TYR A 214 -8.79 0.23 -6.85
C TYR A 214 -8.73 -1.21 -7.37
N GLY A 215 -9.38 -2.13 -6.69
CA GLY A 215 -9.45 -3.55 -7.05
C GLY A 215 -9.77 -4.44 -5.86
N ILE A 216 -9.96 -5.72 -6.10
CA ILE A 216 -10.31 -6.69 -5.06
C ILE A 216 -9.25 -6.78 -3.95
N GLY A 217 -9.66 -7.24 -2.77
CA GLY A 217 -8.74 -7.44 -1.64
C GLY A 217 -7.64 -8.43 -2.01
N GLY A 218 -6.38 -8.10 -1.69
CA GLY A 218 -5.24 -9.01 -1.93
C GLY A 218 -4.72 -9.09 -3.36
N ILE A 219 -5.16 -8.22 -4.28
CA ILE A 219 -4.69 -8.21 -5.67
C ILE A 219 -3.31 -7.55 -5.85
N GLY A 220 -2.80 -6.86 -4.82
CA GLY A 220 -1.49 -6.21 -4.86
C GLY A 220 -1.50 -4.68 -4.91
N LYS A 221 -2.62 -4.01 -4.61
CA LYS A 221 -2.74 -2.53 -4.61
C LYS A 221 -1.67 -1.82 -3.79
N THR A 222 -1.52 -2.23 -2.54
CA THR A 222 -0.53 -1.67 -1.60
C THR A 222 0.89 -1.85 -2.12
N GLU A 223 1.23 -3.02 -2.66
CA GLU A 223 2.57 -3.29 -3.20
C GLU A 223 2.82 -2.48 -4.49
N THR A 224 1.81 -2.31 -5.35
CA THR A 224 1.91 -1.42 -6.52
C THR A 224 2.13 0.03 -6.09
N ALA A 225 1.41 0.51 -5.07
CA ALA A 225 1.60 1.86 -4.51
C ALA A 225 3.02 2.04 -3.95
N LYS A 226 3.56 1.05 -3.22
CA LYS A 226 4.94 1.06 -2.71
C LYS A 226 5.97 1.07 -3.85
N SER A 227 5.76 0.30 -4.92
CA SER A 227 6.64 0.27 -6.07
C SER A 227 6.72 1.65 -6.74
N VAL A 228 5.57 2.28 -7.00
CA VAL A 228 5.52 3.65 -7.55
C VAL A 228 6.20 4.65 -6.61
N LEU A 229 5.97 4.54 -5.30
CA LEU A 229 6.60 5.41 -4.31
C LEU A 229 8.12 5.25 -4.27
N LYS A 230 8.64 4.01 -4.35
CA LYS A 230 10.09 3.74 -4.46
C LYS A 230 10.69 4.40 -5.69
N LYS A 231 10.00 4.33 -6.84
CA LYS A 231 10.43 5.00 -8.07
C LYS A 231 10.52 6.51 -7.87
N ILE A 232 9.50 7.14 -7.27
CA ILE A 232 9.49 8.58 -6.96
C ILE A 232 10.61 8.93 -5.98
N TYR A 233 10.78 8.17 -4.91
CA TYR A 233 11.81 8.41 -3.89
C TYR A 233 13.25 8.22 -4.40
N SER A 234 13.45 7.35 -5.41
CA SER A 234 14.78 7.14 -6.01
C SER A 234 15.26 8.32 -6.84
N MET A 235 14.36 9.19 -7.30
CA MET A 235 14.63 10.34 -8.15
C MET A 235 14.81 11.62 -7.34
N SER A 236 15.43 12.66 -7.93
CA SER A 236 15.55 13.96 -7.29
C SER A 236 14.20 14.69 -7.21
N CYS A 237 14.08 15.59 -6.24
CA CYS A 237 12.91 16.44 -6.08
C CYS A 237 12.62 17.30 -7.30
N ASP A 238 13.67 17.73 -8.00
CA ASP A 238 13.56 18.58 -9.20
C ASP A 238 12.95 17.83 -10.39
N VAL A 239 13.21 16.50 -10.47
CA VAL A 239 12.62 15.64 -11.51
C VAL A 239 11.17 15.34 -11.21
N THR A 240 10.85 15.03 -9.97
CA THR A 240 9.51 14.57 -9.59
C THR A 240 8.57 15.70 -9.18
N GLY A 241 9.11 16.85 -8.80
CA GLY A 241 8.35 17.93 -8.15
C GLY A 241 7.80 17.54 -6.79
N VAL A 242 8.21 16.38 -6.23
CA VAL A 242 7.81 15.89 -4.92
C VAL A 242 8.97 16.11 -3.94
N TYR A 243 8.73 16.88 -2.90
CA TYR A 243 9.73 17.20 -1.88
C TYR A 243 9.45 16.51 -0.54
N GLN A 244 8.17 16.20 -0.30
CA GLN A 244 7.74 15.53 0.91
C GLN A 244 6.76 14.40 0.59
N ILE A 245 6.86 13.32 1.35
CA ILE A 245 6.03 12.13 1.20
C ILE A 245 5.46 11.76 2.56
N ALA A 246 4.15 11.51 2.62
CA ALA A 246 3.49 10.96 3.79
C ALA A 246 2.80 9.65 3.40
N TRP A 247 3.06 8.58 4.17
CA TRP A 247 2.29 7.35 4.08
C TRP A 247 1.29 7.27 5.23
N VAL A 248 0.03 7.11 4.91
CA VAL A 248 -1.08 7.05 5.85
C VAL A 248 -1.80 5.74 5.66
N THR A 249 -1.77 4.86 6.65
CA THR A 249 -2.65 3.69 6.67
C THR A 249 -3.98 4.11 7.27
N TYR A 250 -5.05 3.99 6.48
CA TYR A 250 -6.39 4.30 6.97
C TYR A 250 -6.83 3.21 7.94
N THR A 251 -7.02 3.55 9.20
CA THR A 251 -7.35 2.62 10.27
C THR A 251 -8.62 3.07 10.97
N ASN A 252 -8.72 3.98 11.74
CA ASN A 252 -9.73 4.31 12.74
C ASN A 252 -11.09 4.82 12.18
N GLY A 253 -11.44 4.53 10.94
CA GLY A 253 -12.70 4.94 10.34
C GLY A 253 -12.83 6.44 10.03
N LYS A 254 -11.77 7.25 10.29
CA LYS A 254 -11.72 8.69 10.02
C LYS A 254 -10.36 9.07 9.42
N LEU A 255 -10.41 9.76 8.29
CA LEU A 255 -9.21 10.22 7.58
C LEU A 255 -8.40 11.22 8.41
N LYS A 256 -9.08 12.18 9.05
CA LYS A 256 -8.44 13.17 9.92
C LYS A 256 -7.61 12.51 11.00
N ASP A 257 -8.15 11.50 11.66
CA ASP A 257 -7.47 10.75 12.72
C ASP A 257 -6.25 10.00 12.19
N SER A 258 -6.40 9.31 11.06
CA SER A 258 -5.31 8.58 10.42
C SER A 258 -4.17 9.51 9.96
N LEU A 259 -4.49 10.72 9.49
CA LEU A 259 -3.50 11.73 9.13
C LEU A 259 -2.75 12.25 10.37
N ILE A 260 -3.46 12.55 11.46
CA ILE A 260 -2.85 13.02 12.72
C ILE A 260 -1.88 11.98 13.27
N GLU A 261 -2.25 10.70 13.23
CA GLU A 261 -1.41 9.60 13.71
C GLU A 261 -0.18 9.37 12.82
N ALA A 262 -0.31 9.56 11.52
CA ALA A 262 0.77 9.33 10.57
C ALA A 262 1.84 10.43 10.56
N PHE A 263 1.46 11.68 10.81
CA PHE A 263 2.40 12.80 10.75
C PHE A 263 3.25 12.86 12.04
N HIS A 264 4.57 12.67 11.90
CA HIS A 264 5.49 12.62 13.04
C HIS A 264 5.55 13.94 13.84
N ASP A 265 5.30 15.07 13.20
CA ASP A 265 5.39 16.40 13.80
C ASP A 265 4.20 16.71 14.74
N THR A 266 3.16 15.87 14.75
CA THR A 266 1.98 16.07 15.59
C THR A 266 2.15 15.55 17.02
N LYS A 267 3.20 14.77 17.29
CA LYS A 267 3.46 14.16 18.62
C LYS A 267 3.64 15.15 19.77
N GLY A 268 3.81 16.44 19.48
CA GLY A 268 3.95 17.52 20.48
C GLY A 268 2.65 18.27 20.80
N TYR A 269 1.57 18.02 20.04
CA TYR A 269 0.30 18.69 20.24
C TYR A 269 -0.55 17.94 21.26
N THR A 270 -1.06 18.64 22.25
CA THR A 270 -2.00 18.11 23.24
C THR A 270 -3.45 18.24 22.79
N ASP A 271 -3.73 19.20 21.90
CA ASP A 271 -5.04 19.41 21.27
C ASP A 271 -5.06 18.83 19.84
N ARG A 272 -6.06 18.02 19.55
CA ARG A 272 -6.24 17.36 18.27
C ARG A 272 -6.65 18.31 17.15
N GLU A 273 -7.38 19.38 17.48
CA GLU A 273 -7.72 20.43 16.50
C GLU A 273 -6.48 21.24 16.11
N GLU A 274 -5.61 21.56 17.07
CA GLU A 274 -4.32 22.22 16.78
C GLU A 274 -3.43 21.31 15.92
N ALA A 275 -3.38 20.01 16.20
CA ALA A 275 -2.66 19.05 15.39
C ALA A 275 -3.21 19.01 13.95
N TRP A 276 -4.53 19.01 13.79
CA TRP A 276 -5.17 19.06 12.49
C TRP A 276 -4.89 20.35 11.73
N GLU A 277 -4.99 21.50 12.41
CA GLU A 277 -4.65 22.80 11.82
C GLU A 277 -3.20 22.84 11.32
N HIS A 278 -2.29 22.25 12.08
CA HIS A 278 -0.88 22.11 11.66
C HIS A 278 -0.75 21.30 10.38
N ILE A 279 -1.36 20.10 10.32
CA ILE A 279 -1.34 19.24 9.12
C ILE A 279 -1.96 19.97 7.93
N TYR A 280 -3.11 20.59 8.13
CA TYR A 280 -3.78 21.35 7.10
C TYR A 280 -2.91 22.50 6.56
N ASN A 281 -2.19 23.19 7.43
CA ASN A 281 -1.23 24.22 7.06
C ASN A 281 -0.05 23.63 6.26
N VAL A 282 0.46 22.46 6.63
CA VAL A 282 1.50 21.75 5.84
C VAL A 282 0.98 21.44 4.44
N ILE A 283 -0.23 20.86 4.32
CA ILE A 283 -0.86 20.55 3.03
C ILE A 283 -1.03 21.83 2.19
N GLN A 284 -1.52 22.91 2.77
CA GLN A 284 -1.73 24.20 2.08
C GLN A 284 -0.41 24.87 1.66
N THR A 285 0.64 24.70 2.43
CA THR A 285 1.94 25.33 2.16
C THR A 285 2.72 24.53 1.11
N GLN A 286 2.78 23.22 1.26
CA GLN A 286 3.54 22.34 0.36
C GLN A 286 2.84 22.08 -0.98
N ARG A 287 1.50 22.04 -0.97
CA ARG A 287 0.68 21.86 -2.18
C ARG A 287 1.19 20.68 -3.03
N GLU A 288 1.41 20.90 -4.31
CA GLU A 288 1.87 19.89 -5.26
C GLU A 288 3.26 19.29 -4.94
N LYS A 289 4.01 19.89 -4.01
CA LYS A 289 5.29 19.34 -3.53
C LYS A 289 5.13 18.21 -2.52
N LEU A 290 3.91 18.03 -1.99
CA LEU A 290 3.56 16.97 -1.06
C LEU A 290 2.83 15.84 -1.79
N LEU A 291 3.27 14.61 -1.61
CA LEU A 291 2.58 13.39 -1.98
C LEU A 291 2.08 12.66 -0.73
N ILE A 292 0.78 12.49 -0.61
CA ILE A 292 0.16 11.68 0.45
C ILE A 292 -0.31 10.37 -0.16
N VAL A 293 0.18 9.25 0.37
CA VAL A 293 -0.33 7.91 0.06
C VAL A 293 -1.30 7.51 1.16
N ILE A 294 -2.54 7.23 0.81
CA ILE A 294 -3.58 6.76 1.75
C ILE A 294 -3.87 5.31 1.40
N ASP A 295 -3.36 4.41 2.23
CA ASP A 295 -3.51 2.98 2.02
C ASP A 295 -4.72 2.42 2.76
N ASN A 296 -5.45 1.52 2.09
CA ASN A 296 -6.59 0.78 2.65
C ASN A 296 -7.82 1.65 2.98
N ALA A 297 -8.14 2.63 2.15
CA ALA A 297 -9.32 3.48 2.31
C ALA A 297 -10.62 2.72 1.96
N GLU A 298 -11.13 1.89 2.88
CA GLU A 298 -12.22 0.94 2.61
C GLU A 298 -13.62 1.41 3.08
N THR A 299 -13.71 2.33 4.03
CA THR A 299 -14.97 2.79 4.64
C THR A 299 -15.60 3.97 3.89
N ILE A 300 -16.19 3.70 2.73
CA ILE A 300 -16.91 4.72 1.97
C ILE A 300 -18.33 4.88 2.52
N GLY A 301 -18.74 6.14 2.65
CA GLY A 301 -20.07 6.54 3.14
C GLY A 301 -20.17 6.70 4.67
N GLN A 302 -19.12 6.39 5.41
CA GLN A 302 -19.04 6.67 6.85
C GLN A 302 -18.09 7.82 7.19
N ASP A 303 -17.18 8.16 6.26
CA ASP A 303 -16.21 9.25 6.41
C ASP A 303 -16.35 10.26 5.26
N PRO A 304 -16.98 11.43 5.50
CA PRO A 304 -17.16 12.45 4.48
C PRO A 304 -15.84 13.06 3.98
N ASP A 305 -14.76 12.97 4.75
CA ASP A 305 -13.47 13.55 4.37
C ASP A 305 -12.80 12.74 3.25
N ILE A 306 -13.05 11.43 3.16
CA ILE A 306 -12.57 10.59 2.05
C ILE A 306 -13.21 11.02 0.71
N GLU A 307 -14.46 11.41 0.72
CA GLU A 307 -15.14 11.84 -0.51
C GLU A 307 -14.58 13.16 -1.06
N ARG A 308 -13.91 13.96 -0.22
CA ARG A 308 -13.31 15.25 -0.55
C ARG A 308 -11.79 15.21 -0.77
N LEU A 309 -11.18 14.04 -0.81
CA LEU A 309 -9.74 13.90 -1.03
C LEU A 309 -9.26 14.60 -2.30
N GLY A 310 -10.06 14.58 -3.36
CA GLY A 310 -9.75 15.25 -4.62
C GLY A 310 -9.69 16.80 -4.54
N ASP A 311 -10.20 17.39 -3.47
CA ASP A 311 -10.22 18.85 -3.25
C ASP A 311 -8.92 19.35 -2.57
N LEU A 312 -8.10 18.44 -2.03
CA LEU A 312 -6.84 18.81 -1.39
C LEU A 312 -5.82 19.30 -2.42
N PRO A 313 -5.07 20.37 -2.13
CA PRO A 313 -4.12 20.98 -3.06
C PRO A 313 -2.80 20.20 -3.19
N CYS A 314 -2.69 18.99 -2.68
CA CYS A 314 -1.53 18.12 -2.76
C CYS A 314 -1.78 16.94 -3.71
N ARG A 315 -0.72 16.19 -4.04
CA ARG A 315 -0.84 14.96 -4.80
C ARG A 315 -1.24 13.83 -3.88
N ILE A 316 -2.21 13.00 -4.30
CA ILE A 316 -2.72 11.91 -3.47
C ILE A 316 -2.71 10.61 -4.28
N LEU A 317 -2.24 9.53 -3.65
CA LEU A 317 -2.39 8.17 -4.14
C LEU A 317 -3.20 7.37 -3.12
N VAL A 318 -4.41 6.97 -3.48
CA VAL A 318 -5.29 6.20 -2.60
C VAL A 318 -5.34 4.76 -3.06
N THR A 319 -5.26 3.80 -2.13
CA THR A 319 -5.62 2.40 -2.41
C THR A 319 -6.96 2.06 -1.76
N SER A 320 -7.86 1.44 -2.51
CA SER A 320 -9.20 1.08 -2.02
C SER A 320 -9.75 -0.17 -2.70
N ARG A 321 -10.75 -0.83 -2.10
CA ARG A 321 -11.55 -1.88 -2.77
C ARG A 321 -12.65 -1.29 -3.64
N THR A 322 -13.00 -0.06 -3.45
CA THR A 322 -14.06 0.62 -4.16
C THR A 322 -13.54 1.65 -5.16
N GLU A 323 -14.24 1.80 -6.26
CA GLU A 323 -13.99 2.81 -7.29
C GLU A 323 -14.71 4.15 -7.03
N LYS A 324 -15.46 4.28 -5.93
CA LYS A 324 -16.44 5.37 -5.71
C LYS A 324 -15.87 6.62 -5.03
N ILE A 325 -14.55 6.73 -4.84
CA ILE A 325 -13.94 7.96 -4.30
C ILE A 325 -13.91 9.04 -5.39
N GLY A 326 -14.52 10.19 -5.12
CA GLY A 326 -14.66 11.29 -6.06
C GLY A 326 -13.38 12.08 -6.29
N GLY A 327 -13.31 12.81 -7.42
CA GLY A 327 -12.22 13.76 -7.70
C GLY A 327 -10.86 13.16 -8.05
N LEU A 328 -10.72 11.83 -8.13
CA LEU A 328 -9.47 11.14 -8.38
C LEU A 328 -9.45 10.45 -9.75
N TYR A 329 -8.27 10.36 -10.37
CA TYR A 329 -8.04 9.53 -11.55
C TYR A 329 -8.02 8.05 -11.16
N ARG A 330 -8.79 7.21 -11.82
CA ARG A 330 -9.05 5.83 -11.41
C ARG A 330 -8.22 4.85 -12.21
N TYR A 331 -7.54 3.94 -11.51
CA TYR A 331 -6.78 2.85 -12.10
C TYR A 331 -7.18 1.54 -11.42
N SER A 332 -7.59 0.54 -12.23
CA SER A 332 -7.85 -0.81 -11.72
C SER A 332 -6.53 -1.57 -11.57
N VAL A 333 -6.44 -2.36 -10.50
CA VAL A 333 -5.39 -3.39 -10.38
C VAL A 333 -6.00 -4.72 -10.80
N ASP A 334 -5.61 -5.21 -11.96
CA ASP A 334 -6.08 -6.47 -12.50
C ASP A 334 -5.22 -7.66 -12.04
N HIS A 335 -5.67 -8.87 -12.35
CA HIS A 335 -4.90 -10.08 -12.11
C HIS A 335 -3.57 -10.05 -12.87
N LEU A 336 -2.57 -10.72 -12.29
CA LEU A 336 -1.28 -10.89 -12.94
C LEU A 336 -1.41 -11.84 -14.15
N PRO A 337 -0.55 -11.68 -15.17
CA PRO A 337 -0.36 -12.67 -16.21
C PRO A 337 -0.04 -14.06 -15.63
N GLU A 338 -0.40 -15.09 -16.35
CA GLU A 338 -0.19 -16.49 -15.90
C GLU A 338 1.26 -16.83 -15.66
N GLU A 339 2.18 -16.32 -16.50
CA GLU A 339 3.64 -16.49 -16.32
C GLU A 339 4.11 -15.91 -14.98
N ASP A 340 3.69 -14.69 -14.67
CA ASP A 340 4.05 -14.01 -13.42
C ASP A 340 3.47 -14.75 -12.20
N CYS A 341 2.26 -15.33 -12.34
CA CYS A 341 1.66 -16.17 -11.31
C CYS A 341 2.46 -17.46 -11.09
N ARG A 342 2.98 -18.11 -12.15
CA ARG A 342 3.86 -19.27 -12.03
C ARG A 342 5.17 -18.91 -11.31
N ASP A 343 5.77 -17.76 -11.65
CA ASP A 343 7.01 -17.29 -11.01
C ASP A 343 6.80 -17.06 -9.52
N ILE A 344 5.69 -16.40 -9.11
CA ILE A 344 5.34 -16.23 -7.70
C ILE A 344 5.16 -17.59 -7.03
N PHE A 345 4.42 -18.51 -7.63
CA PHE A 345 4.15 -19.81 -7.04
C PHE A 345 5.45 -20.60 -6.83
N TYR A 346 6.30 -20.71 -7.87
CA TYR A 346 7.58 -21.44 -7.79
C TYR A 346 8.62 -20.73 -6.92
N HIS A 347 8.49 -19.44 -6.67
CA HIS A 347 9.34 -18.80 -5.66
C HIS A 347 9.10 -19.38 -4.26
N TYR A 348 7.85 -19.73 -3.94
CA TYR A 348 7.48 -20.27 -2.63
C TYR A 348 7.35 -21.80 -2.60
N TYR A 349 7.21 -22.46 -3.74
CA TYR A 349 7.05 -23.91 -3.85
C TYR A 349 8.36 -24.58 -4.26
N VAL A 350 8.80 -25.60 -3.48
CA VAL A 350 10.11 -26.28 -3.65
C VAL A 350 9.97 -27.67 -4.26
N GLY A 351 8.74 -28.11 -4.58
CA GLY A 351 8.47 -29.46 -5.10
C GLY A 351 8.71 -29.62 -6.61
N ASP A 352 7.90 -30.44 -7.24
CA ASP A 352 7.93 -30.71 -8.67
C ASP A 352 7.52 -29.47 -9.51
N HIS A 353 8.03 -29.38 -10.76
CA HIS A 353 7.73 -28.30 -11.70
C HIS A 353 6.77 -28.77 -12.78
N ASP A 354 5.56 -29.23 -12.41
CA ASP A 354 4.51 -29.64 -13.35
C ASP A 354 3.59 -28.47 -13.68
N ASN A 355 3.92 -27.74 -14.75
CA ASN A 355 3.13 -26.58 -15.19
C ASN A 355 1.67 -26.94 -15.54
N HIS A 356 1.39 -28.16 -16.02
CA HIS A 356 0.03 -28.58 -16.35
C HIS A 356 -0.90 -28.60 -15.13
N TYR A 357 -0.41 -29.13 -13.99
CA TYR A 357 -1.20 -29.10 -12.76
C TYR A 357 -1.16 -27.76 -12.06
N LEU A 358 -0.04 -27.01 -12.18
CA LEU A 358 0.02 -25.65 -11.68
C LEU A 358 -1.04 -24.76 -12.38
N ASP A 359 -1.16 -24.82 -13.71
CA ASP A 359 -2.16 -24.03 -14.44
C ASP A 359 -3.59 -24.35 -14.00
N LYS A 360 -3.87 -25.63 -13.72
CA LYS A 360 -5.15 -26.01 -13.13
C LYS A 360 -5.37 -25.39 -11.75
N ILE A 361 -4.34 -25.36 -10.91
CA ILE A 361 -4.39 -24.73 -9.58
C ILE A 361 -4.60 -23.21 -9.73
N LEU A 362 -3.84 -22.56 -10.63
CA LEU A 362 -3.98 -21.12 -10.91
C LEU A 362 -5.39 -20.79 -11.40
N GLY A 363 -5.98 -21.64 -12.25
CA GLY A 363 -7.36 -21.49 -12.71
C GLY A 363 -8.38 -21.58 -11.58
N LEU A 364 -8.15 -22.39 -10.54
CA LEU A 364 -9.05 -22.48 -9.38
C LEU A 364 -9.13 -21.16 -8.60
N ILE A 365 -8.05 -20.40 -8.55
CA ILE A 365 -7.94 -19.14 -7.77
C ILE A 365 -8.06 -17.89 -8.64
N GLU A 366 -8.33 -18.03 -9.95
CA GLU A 366 -8.37 -16.92 -10.91
C GLU A 366 -7.14 -15.99 -10.78
N HIS A 367 -5.96 -16.56 -10.59
CA HIS A 367 -4.68 -15.84 -10.51
C HIS A 367 -4.59 -14.81 -9.33
N HIS A 368 -5.33 -15.06 -8.25
CA HIS A 368 -5.36 -14.15 -7.09
C HIS A 368 -4.05 -14.20 -6.30
N THR A 369 -3.33 -13.08 -6.21
CA THR A 369 -1.94 -13.01 -5.72
C THR A 369 -1.74 -13.50 -4.29
N VAL A 370 -2.60 -13.15 -3.33
CA VAL A 370 -2.49 -13.65 -1.94
C VAL A 370 -2.67 -15.17 -1.88
N MET A 371 -3.52 -15.73 -2.74
CA MET A 371 -3.76 -17.17 -2.78
C MET A 371 -2.55 -17.94 -3.33
N LEU A 372 -1.76 -17.35 -4.24
CA LEU A 372 -0.58 -17.99 -4.83
C LEU A 372 0.44 -18.40 -3.77
N GLU A 373 0.85 -17.43 -2.94
CA GLU A 373 1.81 -17.67 -1.87
C GLU A 373 1.29 -18.70 -0.85
N LEU A 374 0.02 -18.53 -0.43
CA LEU A 374 -0.58 -19.43 0.56
C LEU A 374 -0.71 -20.86 0.04
N LEU A 375 -1.13 -21.05 -1.22
CA LEU A 375 -1.21 -22.37 -1.84
C LEU A 375 0.16 -23.01 -2.01
N ALA A 376 1.16 -22.28 -2.48
CA ALA A 376 2.52 -22.77 -2.64
C ALA A 376 3.10 -23.25 -1.31
N LYS A 377 2.97 -22.44 -0.26
CA LYS A 377 3.43 -22.79 1.09
C LYS A 377 2.63 -23.97 1.68
N THR A 378 1.32 -24.04 1.42
CA THR A 378 0.48 -25.17 1.86
C THR A 378 0.90 -26.45 1.14
N ALA A 379 1.17 -26.43 -0.16
CA ALA A 379 1.64 -27.58 -0.92
C ALA A 379 2.97 -28.13 -0.37
N ASN A 380 3.92 -27.24 -0.04
CA ASN A 380 5.16 -27.62 0.63
C ASN A 380 4.92 -28.30 1.98
N MET A 381 4.02 -27.76 2.80
CA MET A 381 3.71 -28.30 4.13
C MET A 381 3.04 -29.68 4.05
N GLU A 382 2.25 -29.91 3.01
CA GLU A 382 1.61 -31.21 2.74
C GLU A 382 2.57 -32.22 2.11
N GLU A 383 3.78 -31.79 1.71
CA GLU A 383 4.80 -32.64 1.04
C GLU A 383 4.23 -33.37 -0.19
N LYS A 384 3.36 -32.68 -0.98
CA LYS A 384 2.64 -33.22 -2.11
C LYS A 384 3.18 -32.69 -3.42
N THR A 385 3.17 -33.57 -4.45
CA THR A 385 3.32 -33.11 -5.84
C THR A 385 2.15 -32.21 -6.25
N LEU A 386 2.33 -31.38 -7.28
CA LEU A 386 1.27 -30.50 -7.79
C LEU A 386 0.01 -31.29 -8.22
N GLN A 387 0.21 -32.49 -8.78
CA GLN A 387 -0.90 -33.39 -9.13
C GLN A 387 -1.69 -33.83 -7.89
N GLU A 388 -1.01 -34.29 -6.86
CA GLU A 388 -1.64 -34.75 -5.60
C GLU A 388 -2.30 -33.57 -4.86
N PHE A 389 -1.66 -32.42 -4.89
CA PHE A 389 -2.19 -31.21 -4.26
C PHE A 389 -3.45 -30.70 -4.97
N TYR A 390 -3.46 -30.67 -6.31
CA TYR A 390 -4.65 -30.38 -7.10
C TYR A 390 -5.80 -31.32 -6.77
N ALA A 391 -5.53 -32.64 -6.74
CA ALA A 391 -6.53 -33.63 -6.38
C ALA A 391 -7.12 -33.42 -4.97
N LEU A 392 -6.26 -33.08 -4.00
CA LEU A 392 -6.66 -32.74 -2.63
C LEU A 392 -7.57 -31.50 -2.60
N LEU A 393 -7.19 -30.43 -3.31
CA LEU A 393 -7.98 -29.20 -3.39
C LEU A 393 -9.39 -29.48 -3.94
N VAL A 394 -9.47 -30.20 -5.06
CA VAL A 394 -10.76 -30.56 -5.69
C VAL A 394 -11.59 -31.47 -4.77
N GLN A 395 -10.97 -32.46 -4.13
CA GLN A 395 -11.66 -33.35 -3.18
C GLN A 395 -12.27 -32.58 -2.01
N LYS A 396 -11.61 -31.52 -1.53
CA LYS A 396 -12.06 -30.67 -0.43
C LYS A 396 -13.06 -29.59 -0.87
N GLY A 397 -13.46 -29.59 -2.14
CA GLY A 397 -14.48 -28.67 -2.66
C GLY A 397 -13.93 -27.34 -3.20
N PHE A 398 -12.62 -27.25 -3.41
CA PHE A 398 -12.03 -26.11 -4.09
C PHE A 398 -12.46 -26.15 -5.57
N ARG A 399 -13.41 -25.30 -5.96
CA ARG A 399 -14.00 -25.30 -7.31
C ARG A 399 -14.07 -23.88 -7.86
N ILE A 400 -14.02 -23.77 -9.18
CA ILE A 400 -14.53 -22.60 -9.89
C ILE A 400 -16.06 -22.72 -9.80
N SER A 401 -16.70 -21.95 -8.91
CA SER A 401 -18.15 -22.00 -8.82
C SER A 401 -18.75 -21.27 -10.02
N ASN A 402 -19.34 -22.01 -10.94
CA ASN A 402 -20.23 -21.47 -11.97
C ASN A 402 -21.66 -21.20 -11.46
N GLU A 403 -21.91 -21.33 -10.16
CA GLU A 403 -23.25 -21.24 -9.61
C GLU A 403 -23.56 -19.85 -9.05
N ASN A 404 -24.67 -19.33 -9.53
CA ASN A 404 -25.44 -18.14 -9.18
C ASN A 404 -25.29 -17.65 -7.73
N VAL A 405 -24.33 -16.78 -7.50
CA VAL A 405 -24.41 -15.86 -6.37
C VAL A 405 -25.05 -14.58 -6.89
N ASP A 406 -26.28 -14.32 -6.48
CA ASP A 406 -27.03 -13.09 -6.77
C ASP A 406 -26.34 -11.89 -6.12
N SER A 407 -25.25 -11.41 -6.68
CA SER A 407 -24.66 -10.12 -6.38
C SER A 407 -24.45 -9.36 -7.68
N HIS A 408 -25.02 -8.17 -7.75
CA HIS A 408 -24.94 -7.31 -8.92
C HIS A 408 -23.55 -6.69 -9.16
N HIS A 409 -22.55 -6.97 -8.27
CA HIS A 409 -21.18 -6.46 -8.37
C HIS A 409 -20.15 -7.58 -8.54
N PRO A 410 -19.34 -7.58 -9.62
CA PRO A 410 -18.30 -8.60 -9.86
C PRO A 410 -17.25 -8.71 -8.73
N SER A 411 -16.85 -7.59 -8.12
CA SER A 411 -15.87 -7.55 -7.02
C SER A 411 -16.35 -8.28 -5.76
N LEU A 412 -17.64 -8.15 -5.40
CA LEU A 412 -18.22 -8.83 -4.23
C LEU A 412 -18.32 -10.35 -4.44
N LYS A 413 -18.54 -10.80 -5.69
CA LYS A 413 -18.52 -12.23 -6.03
C LYS A 413 -17.15 -12.84 -5.84
N SER A 414 -16.12 -12.16 -6.32
CA SER A 414 -14.73 -12.62 -6.19
C SER A 414 -14.29 -12.69 -4.72
N GLU A 415 -14.61 -11.70 -3.90
CA GLU A 415 -14.25 -11.69 -2.47
C GLU A 415 -14.93 -12.82 -1.68
N LYS A 416 -16.22 -13.08 -1.91
CA LYS A 416 -16.92 -14.20 -1.28
C LYS A 416 -16.28 -15.53 -1.64
N ARG A 417 -15.94 -15.73 -2.91
CA ARG A 417 -15.28 -16.95 -3.37
C ARG A 417 -13.90 -17.13 -2.75
N ILE A 418 -13.08 -16.09 -2.72
CA ILE A 418 -11.75 -16.13 -2.07
C ILE A 418 -11.91 -16.51 -0.60
N THR A 419 -12.89 -15.93 0.10
CA THR A 419 -13.19 -16.25 1.49
C THR A 419 -13.54 -17.74 1.66
N GLU A 420 -14.38 -18.32 0.80
CA GLU A 420 -14.70 -19.75 0.84
C GLU A 420 -13.48 -20.63 0.53
N GLN A 421 -12.65 -20.25 -0.40
CA GLN A 421 -11.41 -20.96 -0.73
C GLN A 421 -10.40 -20.92 0.44
N LEU A 422 -10.26 -19.76 1.09
CA LEU A 422 -9.43 -19.63 2.28
C LEU A 422 -9.91 -20.50 3.44
N LYS A 423 -11.21 -20.66 3.63
CA LYS A 423 -11.76 -21.59 4.63
C LYS A 423 -11.33 -23.02 4.36
N ILE A 424 -11.38 -23.45 3.10
CA ILE A 424 -10.95 -24.78 2.70
C ILE A 424 -9.46 -24.96 3.01
N LEU A 425 -8.63 -23.99 2.65
CA LEU A 425 -7.19 -24.01 2.98
C LEU A 425 -6.92 -24.05 4.49
N PHE A 426 -7.67 -23.27 5.26
CA PHE A 426 -7.56 -23.30 6.72
C PHE A 426 -7.89 -24.69 7.29
N THR A 427 -8.82 -25.41 6.65
CA THR A 427 -9.18 -26.78 7.04
C THR A 427 -8.14 -27.81 6.61
N ILE A 428 -7.53 -27.62 5.41
CA ILE A 428 -6.48 -28.52 4.89
C ILE A 428 -5.18 -28.33 5.65
N SER A 429 -4.84 -27.08 6.01
CA SER A 429 -3.57 -26.78 6.65
C SER A 429 -3.41 -27.59 7.95
N LYS A 430 -2.24 -28.23 8.13
CA LYS A 430 -1.89 -28.99 9.33
C LYS A 430 -1.63 -28.11 10.56
N CYS A 431 -2.25 -26.93 10.64
CA CYS A 431 -2.13 -26.05 11.80
C CYS A 431 -2.61 -26.77 13.06
N ARG A 432 -1.77 -26.73 14.09
CA ARG A 432 -2.15 -27.22 15.42
C ARG A 432 -3.34 -26.42 15.98
N ILE A 433 -4.12 -27.01 16.88
CA ILE A 433 -5.27 -26.32 17.50
C ILE A 433 -4.86 -24.97 18.10
N GLN A 434 -3.74 -24.94 18.83
CA GLN A 434 -3.19 -23.73 19.45
C GLN A 434 -2.84 -22.64 18.39
N ASP A 435 -2.34 -23.02 17.24
CA ASP A 435 -2.02 -22.07 16.16
C ASP A 435 -3.29 -21.53 15.50
N LYS A 436 -4.38 -22.32 15.48
CA LYS A 436 -5.70 -21.86 14.97
C LYS A 436 -6.32 -20.83 15.90
N ASP A 437 -6.23 -21.02 17.21
CA ASP A 437 -6.73 -20.05 18.19
C ASP A 437 -5.89 -18.75 18.14
N LEU A 438 -4.57 -18.88 18.00
CA LEU A 438 -3.67 -17.74 17.77
C LEU A 438 -4.04 -16.98 16.49
N LEU A 439 -4.36 -17.69 15.39
CA LEU A 439 -4.82 -17.05 14.15
C LEU A 439 -6.14 -16.29 14.35
N CYS A 440 -7.07 -16.81 15.16
CA CYS A 440 -8.29 -16.08 15.52
C CYS A 440 -7.98 -14.79 16.28
N GLN A 441 -7.09 -14.84 17.27
CA GLN A 441 -6.67 -13.67 18.04
C GLN A 441 -5.94 -12.64 17.14
N LEU A 442 -5.08 -13.09 16.24
CA LEU A 442 -4.40 -12.22 15.27
C LEU A 442 -5.35 -11.64 14.22
N SER A 443 -6.48 -12.27 13.94
CA SER A 443 -7.43 -11.80 12.94
C SER A 443 -8.24 -10.58 13.38
N VAL A 444 -8.31 -10.29 14.67
CA VAL A 444 -9.06 -9.13 15.22
C VAL A 444 -8.18 -7.88 15.38
N ILE A 445 -6.85 -8.01 15.21
CA ILE A 445 -5.97 -6.85 15.18
C ILE A 445 -5.89 -6.27 13.75
N PRO A 446 -5.52 -4.99 13.60
CA PRO A 446 -5.46 -4.35 12.29
C PRO A 446 -4.39 -4.98 11.39
N ALA A 447 -4.58 -4.87 10.07
CA ALA A 447 -3.61 -5.34 9.08
C ALA A 447 -2.42 -4.36 8.95
N ILE A 448 -1.77 -4.07 10.07
CA ILE A 448 -0.56 -3.24 10.16
C ILE A 448 0.62 -4.08 10.67
N PRO A 449 1.87 -3.73 10.35
CA PRO A 449 3.03 -4.43 10.89
C PRO A 449 3.12 -4.32 12.40
N PHE A 450 3.34 -5.43 13.10
CA PHE A 450 3.54 -5.47 14.53
C PHE A 450 4.79 -6.27 14.90
N GLN A 451 5.40 -5.95 16.03
CA GLN A 451 6.52 -6.70 16.58
C GLN A 451 6.03 -7.69 17.65
N TYR A 452 6.69 -8.84 17.76
CA TYR A 452 6.40 -9.84 18.80
C TYR A 452 6.34 -9.22 20.22
N LYS A 453 7.29 -8.32 20.52
CA LYS A 453 7.35 -7.66 21.84
C LYS A 453 6.14 -6.79 22.14
N ALA A 454 5.55 -6.17 21.13
CA ALA A 454 4.41 -5.27 21.30
C ALA A 454 3.11 -6.02 21.62
N VAL A 455 2.95 -7.22 21.09
CA VAL A 455 1.68 -7.96 21.19
C VAL A 455 1.71 -9.15 22.17
N ARG A 456 2.88 -9.60 22.61
CA ARG A 456 3.03 -10.81 23.44
C ARG A 456 2.34 -10.74 24.80
N ASN A 457 2.06 -9.53 25.29
CA ASN A 457 1.43 -9.36 26.60
C ASN A 457 -0.11 -9.55 26.54
N TRP A 458 -0.70 -9.37 25.38
CA TRP A 458 -2.14 -9.40 25.18
C TRP A 458 -2.65 -10.35 24.09
N ILE A 459 -1.73 -11.06 23.42
CA ILE A 459 -2.06 -12.21 22.55
C ILE A 459 -1.37 -13.45 23.12
N GLU A 460 -2.05 -14.60 23.11
CA GLU A 460 -1.55 -15.86 23.66
C GLU A 460 -0.43 -16.48 22.82
N ILE A 461 0.70 -15.77 22.73
CA ILE A 461 1.91 -16.25 22.04
C ILE A 461 2.88 -16.81 23.07
N GLN A 462 2.98 -18.13 23.16
CA GLN A 462 3.90 -18.80 24.09
C GLN A 462 5.38 -18.59 23.71
N HIS A 463 5.70 -18.70 22.40
CA HIS A 463 7.04 -18.55 21.85
C HIS A 463 7.02 -17.84 20.49
N LYS A 464 8.04 -17.04 20.21
CA LYS A 464 8.23 -16.37 18.90
C LYS A 464 8.17 -17.36 17.72
N SER A 465 8.61 -18.61 17.93
CA SER A 465 8.57 -19.68 16.92
C SER A 465 7.16 -20.00 16.39
N GLN A 466 6.10 -19.67 17.14
CA GLN A 466 4.73 -19.81 16.63
C GLN A 466 4.46 -18.81 15.50
N LEU A 467 4.88 -17.55 15.64
CA LEU A 467 4.76 -16.56 14.55
C LEU A 467 5.61 -16.96 13.34
N GLU A 468 6.83 -17.47 13.58
CA GLU A 468 7.72 -17.97 12.51
C GLU A 468 7.09 -19.16 11.77
N TYR A 469 6.41 -20.05 12.50
CA TYR A 469 5.65 -21.14 11.90
C TYR A 469 4.48 -20.61 11.04
N LEU A 470 3.74 -19.61 11.52
CA LEU A 470 2.66 -19.00 10.76
C LEU A 470 3.17 -18.25 9.50
N VAL A 471 4.39 -17.70 9.54
CA VAL A 471 5.05 -17.14 8.35
C VAL A 471 5.43 -18.26 7.37
N LYS A 472 6.01 -19.35 7.86
CA LYS A 472 6.37 -20.51 7.03
C LYS A 472 5.15 -21.12 6.33
N THR A 473 4.00 -21.11 6.98
CA THR A 473 2.73 -21.63 6.44
C THR A 473 1.96 -20.62 5.59
N GLY A 474 2.40 -19.35 5.51
CA GLY A 474 1.79 -18.30 4.70
C GLY A 474 0.64 -17.54 5.35
N TRP A 475 0.26 -17.86 6.60
CA TRP A 475 -0.79 -17.14 7.32
C TRP A 475 -0.35 -15.75 7.81
N LEU A 476 0.95 -15.57 8.02
CA LEU A 476 1.58 -14.28 8.31
C LEU A 476 2.69 -14.00 7.30
N LYS A 477 3.01 -12.72 7.14
CA LYS A 477 4.23 -12.26 6.47
C LYS A 477 5.18 -11.66 7.50
N SER A 478 6.49 -11.68 7.19
CA SER A 478 7.53 -11.07 8.03
C SER A 478 8.60 -10.43 7.17
N ASP A 479 9.19 -9.33 7.65
CA ASP A 479 10.30 -8.64 7.00
C ASP A 479 11.66 -9.34 7.11
N GLY A 480 11.72 -10.46 7.82
CA GLY A 480 12.94 -11.28 7.98
C GLY A 480 14.12 -10.62 8.69
N LYS A 481 13.94 -9.43 9.28
CA LYS A 481 15.00 -8.69 9.98
C LYS A 481 15.29 -9.30 11.36
N LEU A 482 16.40 -8.86 11.99
CA LEU A 482 16.78 -9.30 13.34
C LEU A 482 15.66 -9.00 14.37
N VAL A 483 15.03 -7.83 14.26
CA VAL A 483 13.80 -7.47 14.97
C VAL A 483 12.67 -7.58 13.96
N SER A 484 12.17 -8.81 13.76
CA SER A 484 11.13 -9.09 12.77
C SER A 484 9.82 -8.40 13.09
N THR A 485 9.23 -7.79 12.09
CA THR A 485 7.84 -7.38 12.09
C THR A 485 6.98 -8.43 11.38
N TYR A 486 5.73 -8.54 11.81
CA TYR A 486 4.76 -9.51 11.32
C TYR A 486 3.50 -8.77 10.89
N ILE A 487 2.80 -9.29 9.89
CA ILE A 487 1.51 -8.77 9.46
C ILE A 487 0.61 -9.92 8.98
N MET A 488 -0.67 -9.84 9.31
CA MET A 488 -1.71 -10.68 8.70
C MET A 488 -2.42 -9.88 7.61
N HIS A 489 -2.52 -10.46 6.42
CA HIS A 489 -3.25 -9.81 5.33
C HIS A 489 -4.75 -9.72 5.64
N SER A 490 -5.40 -8.58 5.35
CA SER A 490 -6.82 -8.32 5.67
C SER A 490 -7.79 -9.37 5.12
N VAL A 491 -7.52 -9.90 3.93
CA VAL A 491 -8.34 -10.97 3.31
C VAL A 491 -8.24 -12.27 4.11
N ILE A 492 -7.04 -12.63 4.57
CA ILE A 492 -6.82 -13.81 5.42
C ILE A 492 -7.53 -13.61 6.76
N ALA A 493 -7.36 -12.45 7.40
CA ALA A 493 -8.04 -12.11 8.65
C ALA A 493 -9.56 -12.22 8.52
N SER A 494 -10.14 -11.66 7.45
CA SER A 494 -11.59 -11.73 7.19
C SER A 494 -12.07 -13.17 7.01
N ALA A 495 -11.32 -14.02 6.32
CA ALA A 495 -11.69 -15.43 6.13
C ALA A 495 -11.65 -16.22 7.45
N ILE A 496 -10.63 -15.96 8.30
CA ILE A 496 -10.53 -16.61 9.62
C ILE A 496 -11.69 -16.17 10.52
N ARG A 497 -12.02 -14.89 10.57
CA ARG A 497 -13.16 -14.35 11.33
C ARG A 497 -14.48 -14.98 10.88
N PHE A 498 -14.74 -14.99 9.59
CA PHE A 498 -15.96 -15.57 9.03
C PHE A 498 -16.08 -17.08 9.32
N GLN A 499 -14.98 -17.83 9.28
CA GLN A 499 -14.99 -19.26 9.60
C GLN A 499 -15.26 -19.55 11.08
N ASN A 500 -14.88 -18.64 11.96
CA ASN A 500 -14.97 -18.80 13.39
C ASN A 500 -16.05 -17.89 14.01
N GLU A 501 -16.95 -17.32 13.23
CA GLU A 501 -17.92 -16.29 13.65
C GLU A 501 -18.64 -16.65 14.95
N GLU A 502 -19.12 -17.90 15.08
CA GLU A 502 -19.81 -18.36 16.28
C GLU A 502 -18.94 -18.44 17.55
N HIS A 503 -17.63 -18.60 17.40
CA HIS A 503 -16.70 -18.81 18.51
C HIS A 503 -15.60 -17.76 18.61
N LEU A 504 -15.58 -16.77 17.70
CA LEU A 504 -14.52 -15.78 17.60
C LEU A 504 -14.37 -14.98 18.90
N TYR A 505 -15.48 -14.52 19.45
CA TYR A 505 -15.50 -13.76 20.70
C TYR A 505 -14.89 -14.57 21.85
N GLU A 506 -15.29 -15.82 22.02
CA GLU A 506 -14.74 -16.68 23.08
C GLU A 506 -13.22 -16.89 22.94
N LYS A 507 -12.74 -17.07 21.72
CA LYS A 507 -11.31 -17.22 21.43
C LYS A 507 -10.52 -15.93 21.65
N CYS A 508 -11.17 -14.78 21.57
CA CYS A 508 -10.54 -13.46 21.73
C CYS A 508 -10.71 -12.87 23.14
N ARG A 509 -11.42 -13.53 24.07
CA ARG A 509 -11.62 -13.04 25.44
C ARG A 509 -10.31 -12.73 26.16
N TYR A 510 -9.31 -13.58 25.99
CA TYR A 510 -7.97 -13.33 26.54
C TYR A 510 -7.38 -12.02 26.03
N VAL A 511 -7.53 -11.77 24.72
CA VAL A 511 -7.02 -10.54 24.09
C VAL A 511 -7.71 -9.31 24.67
N ILE A 512 -9.06 -9.34 24.77
CA ILE A 512 -9.84 -8.25 25.37
C ILE A 512 -9.36 -7.98 26.79
N HIS A 513 -9.33 -9.00 27.64
CA HIS A 513 -8.93 -8.86 29.03
C HIS A 513 -7.50 -8.33 29.21
N SER A 514 -6.57 -8.85 28.42
CA SER A 514 -5.15 -8.50 28.57
C SER A 514 -4.83 -7.10 28.02
N ILE A 515 -5.46 -6.70 26.91
CA ILE A 515 -5.28 -5.35 26.37
C ILE A 515 -5.98 -4.30 27.24
N THR A 516 -7.13 -4.67 27.90
CA THR A 516 -7.80 -3.81 28.88
C THR A 516 -6.86 -3.46 30.03
N LYS A 517 -6.14 -4.44 30.56
CA LYS A 517 -5.13 -4.21 31.60
C LYS A 517 -3.98 -3.33 31.16
N GLU A 518 -3.55 -3.47 29.89
CA GLU A 518 -2.48 -2.63 29.35
C GLU A 518 -2.96 -1.19 29.12
N MET A 519 -4.22 -1.00 28.80
CA MET A 519 -4.86 0.32 28.65
C MET A 519 -5.16 0.99 29.98
N ASP A 520 -5.26 0.25 31.10
CA ASP A 520 -5.55 0.82 32.41
C ASP A 520 -4.43 1.82 32.81
N CYS A 521 -4.82 3.07 32.96
CA CYS A 521 -3.88 4.18 33.19
C CYS A 521 -3.58 4.43 34.66
N GLY A 522 -4.25 3.77 35.63
CA GLY A 522 -4.07 4.07 37.05
C GLY A 522 -4.21 5.58 37.38
N GLU A 523 -4.05 5.95 38.63
CA GLU A 523 -4.22 7.36 39.07
C GLU A 523 -3.10 8.33 38.62
N GLN A 524 -1.97 7.85 38.07
CA GLN A 524 -0.78 8.66 37.79
C GLN A 524 -0.31 8.68 36.33
N GLU A 525 -0.88 7.83 35.46
CA GLU A 525 -0.51 7.77 34.05
C GLU A 525 -1.56 8.49 33.18
N HIS A 526 -1.09 9.24 32.18
CA HIS A 526 -1.97 9.86 31.19
C HIS A 526 -2.27 8.86 30.06
N GLY A 527 -3.52 8.68 29.72
CA GLY A 527 -3.96 7.78 28.62
C GLY A 527 -3.35 8.13 27.27
N ALA A 528 -2.95 9.41 27.09
CA ALA A 528 -2.25 9.85 25.89
C ALA A 528 -0.94 9.06 25.63
N GLU A 529 -0.22 8.63 26.67
CA GLU A 529 0.98 7.79 26.53
C GLU A 529 0.69 6.40 25.96
N LYS A 530 -0.56 5.94 26.11
CA LYS A 530 -1.05 4.64 25.63
C LYS A 530 -1.74 4.71 24.27
N SER A 531 -1.69 5.86 23.60
CA SER A 531 -2.31 6.07 22.27
C SER A 531 -1.84 5.08 21.21
N TYR A 532 -0.65 4.48 21.37
CA TYR A 532 -0.15 3.41 20.48
C TYR A 532 -1.03 2.14 20.50
N LEU A 533 -1.90 1.95 21.51
CA LEU A 533 -2.85 0.85 21.60
C LEU A 533 -4.14 1.11 20.80
N ILE A 534 -4.41 2.36 20.43
CA ILE A 534 -5.66 2.74 19.73
C ILE A 534 -5.90 1.90 18.48
N PRO A 535 -4.96 1.75 17.52
CA PRO A 535 -5.24 1.00 16.31
C PRO A 535 -5.68 -0.44 16.59
N PHE A 536 -5.07 -1.07 17.60
CA PHE A 536 -5.36 -2.45 17.99
C PHE A 536 -6.72 -2.55 18.71
N SER A 537 -6.93 -1.72 19.73
CA SER A 537 -8.15 -1.74 20.53
C SER A 537 -9.37 -1.33 19.70
N TRP A 538 -9.21 -0.35 18.81
CA TRP A 538 -10.26 0.03 17.86
C TRP A 538 -10.64 -1.14 16.94
N SER A 539 -9.65 -1.82 16.35
CA SER A 539 -9.91 -2.97 15.47
C SER A 539 -10.59 -4.11 16.20
N ILE A 540 -10.18 -4.40 17.44
CA ILE A 540 -10.81 -5.42 18.29
C ILE A 540 -12.27 -5.03 18.58
N SER A 541 -12.52 -3.78 18.96
CA SER A 541 -13.86 -3.28 19.24
C SER A 541 -14.76 -3.31 18.01
N ASP A 542 -14.26 -2.90 16.85
CA ASP A 542 -15.01 -2.89 15.59
C ASP A 542 -15.42 -4.31 15.16
N VAL A 543 -14.47 -5.23 15.17
CA VAL A 543 -14.72 -6.64 14.79
C VAL A 543 -15.68 -7.33 15.76
N LEU A 544 -15.57 -7.08 17.05
CA LEU A 544 -16.33 -7.77 18.08
C LEU A 544 -17.52 -6.95 18.63
N TRP A 545 -17.83 -5.78 18.04
CA TRP A 545 -18.81 -4.82 18.53
C TRP A 545 -20.14 -5.43 18.97
N ASN A 546 -20.69 -6.31 18.14
CA ASN A 546 -21.98 -6.94 18.41
C ASN A 546 -21.93 -8.07 19.45
N HIS A 547 -20.73 -8.53 19.81
CA HIS A 547 -20.50 -9.61 20.75
C HIS A 547 -20.12 -9.11 22.14
N LEU A 548 -19.67 -7.85 22.26
CA LEU A 548 -19.34 -7.22 23.53
C LEU A 548 -20.60 -7.06 24.39
N CYS A 549 -20.64 -7.73 25.54
CA CYS A 549 -21.90 -7.84 26.32
C CYS A 549 -21.75 -8.04 27.83
N ASN A 550 -20.57 -8.14 28.40
CA ASN A 550 -20.34 -8.34 29.82
C ASN A 550 -19.55 -7.17 30.46
N GLU A 551 -19.35 -7.20 31.76
CA GLU A 551 -18.69 -6.16 32.55
C GLU A 551 -17.24 -5.90 32.11
N GLN A 552 -16.46 -6.94 31.74
CA GLN A 552 -15.10 -6.79 31.25
C GLN A 552 -15.05 -6.11 29.86
N ASP A 553 -16.08 -6.35 29.05
CA ASP A 553 -16.21 -5.68 27.76
C ASP A 553 -16.54 -4.20 27.93
N ALA A 554 -17.36 -3.84 28.91
CA ALA A 554 -17.64 -2.45 29.25
C ALA A 554 -16.37 -1.75 29.75
N GLU A 555 -15.60 -2.40 30.63
CA GLU A 555 -14.30 -1.90 31.10
C GLU A 555 -13.32 -1.67 29.93
N PHE A 556 -13.25 -2.62 28.99
CA PHE A 556 -12.43 -2.49 27.76
C PHE A 556 -12.80 -1.22 26.97
N LEU A 557 -14.10 -0.99 26.75
CA LEU A 557 -14.58 0.17 26.01
C LEU A 557 -14.37 1.48 26.80
N THR A 558 -14.52 1.42 28.11
CA THR A 558 -14.28 2.57 29.01
C THR A 558 -12.80 2.98 28.98
N ASN A 559 -11.87 2.03 29.08
CA ASN A 559 -10.44 2.34 29.03
C ASN A 559 -10.03 2.88 27.66
N LEU A 560 -10.57 2.34 26.57
CA LEU A 560 -10.35 2.89 25.22
C LEU A 560 -10.91 4.31 25.09
N ALA A 561 -12.10 4.56 25.66
CA ALA A 561 -12.71 5.89 25.67
C ALA A 561 -11.86 6.92 26.44
N TYR A 562 -11.25 6.53 27.57
CA TYR A 562 -10.33 7.41 28.30
C TYR A 562 -9.09 7.76 27.48
N ILE A 563 -8.49 6.81 26.75
CA ILE A 563 -7.36 7.12 25.87
C ILE A 563 -7.78 8.13 24.79
N TYR A 564 -8.95 7.94 24.19
CA TYR A 564 -9.49 8.90 23.21
C TYR A 564 -9.79 10.27 23.83
N TYR A 565 -10.29 10.29 25.05
CA TYR A 565 -10.54 11.52 25.80
C TYR A 565 -9.26 12.30 26.05
N ASP A 566 -8.22 11.62 26.52
CA ASP A 566 -6.93 12.24 26.87
C ASP A 566 -6.17 12.80 25.65
N ILE A 567 -6.38 12.22 24.46
CA ILE A 567 -5.84 12.77 23.20
C ILE A 567 -6.78 13.81 22.54
N GLY A 568 -7.87 14.21 23.23
CA GLY A 568 -8.82 15.21 22.74
C GLY A 568 -9.80 14.72 21.65
N ASN A 569 -9.87 13.41 21.38
CA ASN A 569 -10.83 12.84 20.42
C ASN A 569 -12.16 12.54 21.12
N TYR A 570 -12.89 13.59 21.47
CA TYR A 570 -14.11 13.51 22.24
C TYR A 570 -15.26 12.78 21.53
N ASP A 571 -15.31 12.81 20.20
CA ASP A 571 -16.34 12.09 19.42
C ASP A 571 -16.21 10.58 19.62
N ASN A 572 -15.00 10.03 19.47
CA ASN A 572 -14.78 8.60 19.69
C ASN A 572 -14.92 8.24 21.17
N ALA A 573 -14.39 9.06 22.08
CA ALA A 573 -14.58 8.88 23.51
C ALA A 573 -16.07 8.77 23.88
N TYR A 574 -16.91 9.67 23.35
CA TYR A 574 -18.36 9.68 23.57
C TYR A 574 -19.01 8.37 23.07
N GLN A 575 -18.66 7.91 21.87
CA GLN A 575 -19.22 6.68 21.30
C GLN A 575 -18.89 5.45 22.15
N PHE A 576 -17.64 5.33 22.59
CA PHE A 576 -17.21 4.19 23.42
C PHE A 576 -17.79 4.24 24.83
N PHE A 577 -17.85 5.40 25.49
CA PHE A 577 -18.54 5.54 26.77
C PHE A 577 -20.04 5.27 26.65
N GLN A 578 -20.67 5.69 25.56
CA GLN A 578 -22.08 5.37 25.33
C GLN A 578 -22.31 3.87 25.19
N ARG A 579 -21.42 3.17 24.49
CA ARG A 579 -21.51 1.72 24.33
C ARG A 579 -21.24 0.98 25.65
N ALA A 580 -20.27 1.43 26.45
CA ALA A 580 -20.01 0.90 27.78
C ALA A 580 -21.26 1.04 28.66
N LEU A 581 -21.89 2.22 28.73
CA LEU A 581 -23.14 2.48 29.42
C LEU A 581 -24.27 1.50 29.02
N GLU A 582 -24.44 1.25 27.70
CA GLU A 582 -25.45 0.30 27.21
C GLU A 582 -25.24 -1.12 27.74
N ILE A 583 -23.97 -1.53 27.88
CA ILE A 583 -23.61 -2.84 28.44
C ILE A 583 -23.86 -2.84 29.94
N ASP A 584 -23.41 -1.83 30.69
CA ASP A 584 -23.51 -1.75 32.11
C ASP A 584 -24.95 -1.58 32.60
N GLU A 585 -25.81 -0.87 31.87
CA GLU A 585 -27.26 -0.84 32.15
C GLU A 585 -27.91 -2.23 32.08
N ARG A 586 -27.44 -3.08 31.14
CA ARG A 586 -27.96 -4.45 31.00
C ARG A 586 -27.42 -5.41 32.05
N VAL A 587 -26.10 -5.28 32.36
CA VAL A 587 -25.41 -6.23 33.25
C VAL A 587 -25.62 -5.88 34.73
N SER A 588 -25.38 -4.63 35.10
CA SER A 588 -25.39 -4.15 36.48
C SER A 588 -26.70 -3.48 36.87
N GLY A 589 -27.54 -3.20 35.86
CA GLY A 589 -28.83 -2.53 36.03
C GLY A 589 -28.74 -1.00 36.00
N PRO A 590 -29.83 -0.31 35.57
CA PRO A 590 -29.81 1.13 35.26
C PRO A 590 -29.64 2.04 36.49
N ASN A 591 -29.62 1.50 37.68
CA ASN A 591 -29.41 2.25 38.91
C ASN A 591 -28.14 1.86 39.67
N SER A 592 -27.21 1.13 39.03
CA SER A 592 -25.94 0.76 39.64
C SER A 592 -24.95 1.95 39.75
N ILE A 593 -23.96 1.83 40.62
CA ILE A 593 -22.91 2.82 40.79
C ILE A 593 -22.08 2.92 39.49
N THR A 594 -21.83 1.79 38.85
CA THR A 594 -21.12 1.71 37.54
C THR A 594 -21.82 2.60 36.51
N VAL A 595 -23.13 2.45 36.32
CA VAL A 595 -23.93 3.28 35.41
C VAL A 595 -23.91 4.76 35.80
N SER A 596 -23.82 5.09 37.07
CA SER A 596 -23.62 6.48 37.52
C SER A 596 -22.25 7.03 37.07
N SER A 597 -21.21 6.21 37.11
CA SER A 597 -19.87 6.59 36.63
C SER A 597 -19.84 6.78 35.12
N ASP A 598 -20.54 5.94 34.36
CA ASP A 598 -20.69 6.10 32.92
C ASP A 598 -21.42 7.40 32.55
N TYR A 599 -22.49 7.74 33.25
CA TYR A 599 -23.14 9.04 33.06
C TYR A 599 -22.23 10.20 33.39
N TYR A 600 -21.36 10.07 34.41
CA TYR A 600 -20.37 11.09 34.74
C TYR A 600 -19.36 11.26 33.59
N ASN A 601 -18.84 10.16 33.06
CA ASN A 601 -17.90 10.16 31.91
C ASN A 601 -18.53 10.80 30.65
N LEU A 602 -19.78 10.42 30.35
CA LEU A 602 -20.52 11.04 29.24
C LEU A 602 -20.82 12.53 29.47
N ALA A 603 -21.02 12.95 30.72
CA ALA A 603 -21.19 14.35 31.05
C ALA A 603 -19.92 15.14 30.81
N ASP A 604 -18.79 14.60 31.23
CA ASP A 604 -17.47 15.24 31.07
C ASP A 604 -17.07 15.40 29.61
N VAL A 605 -17.20 14.32 28.83
CA VAL A 605 -16.97 14.39 27.36
C VAL A 605 -17.92 15.39 26.70
N SER A 606 -19.22 15.37 27.07
CA SER A 606 -20.20 16.31 26.48
C SER A 606 -19.87 17.77 26.83
N TYR A 607 -19.30 18.02 28.01
CA TYR A 607 -18.82 19.35 28.41
C TYR A 607 -17.68 19.82 27.51
N ASN A 608 -16.67 18.96 27.27
CA ASN A 608 -15.55 19.26 26.40
C ASN A 608 -15.95 19.40 24.92
N MET A 609 -17.07 18.77 24.50
CA MET A 609 -17.68 18.97 23.17
C MET A 609 -18.55 20.24 23.12
N TYR A 610 -18.58 21.08 24.15
CA TYR A 610 -19.46 22.26 24.28
C TYR A 610 -20.97 21.94 24.23
N GLN A 611 -21.36 20.66 24.49
CA GLN A 611 -22.74 20.23 24.52
C GLN A 611 -23.32 20.33 25.95
N PHE A 612 -23.30 21.52 26.52
CA PHE A 612 -23.63 21.77 27.95
C PHE A 612 -25.00 21.23 28.38
N SER A 613 -26.00 21.31 27.55
CA SER A 613 -27.34 20.78 27.87
C SER A 613 -27.35 19.26 28.04
N LYS A 614 -26.57 18.52 27.26
CA LYS A 614 -26.42 17.08 27.41
C LYS A 614 -25.61 16.75 28.66
N SER A 615 -24.49 17.47 28.88
CA SER A 615 -23.66 17.32 30.06
C SER A 615 -24.50 17.46 31.35
N LEU A 616 -25.29 18.53 31.47
CA LEU A 616 -26.19 18.73 32.59
C LEU A 616 -27.22 17.60 32.78
N SER A 617 -27.76 17.07 31.68
CA SER A 617 -28.68 15.94 31.71
C SER A 617 -28.02 14.68 32.27
N TYR A 618 -26.79 14.37 31.84
CA TYR A 618 -26.03 13.22 32.33
C TYR A 618 -25.62 13.40 33.79
N LEU A 619 -25.15 14.57 34.22
CA LEU A 619 -24.82 14.85 35.62
C LEU A 619 -26.02 14.67 36.53
N ARG A 620 -27.23 15.09 36.11
CA ARG A 620 -28.47 14.88 36.90
C ARG A 620 -28.80 13.41 37.06
N LYS A 621 -28.63 12.60 36.01
CA LYS A 621 -28.83 11.14 36.08
C LYS A 621 -27.83 10.49 37.03
N ALA A 622 -26.53 10.82 36.88
CA ALA A 622 -25.47 10.34 37.77
C ALA A 622 -25.78 10.69 39.24
N LEU A 623 -26.14 11.94 39.54
CA LEU A 623 -26.47 12.39 40.89
C LEU A 623 -27.72 11.67 41.46
N THR A 624 -28.73 11.44 40.63
CA THR A 624 -29.93 10.72 41.04
C THR A 624 -29.63 9.30 41.49
N ILE A 625 -28.71 8.63 40.81
CA ILE A 625 -28.25 7.29 41.16
C ILE A 625 -27.40 7.34 42.43
N ARG A 626 -26.36 8.19 42.49
CA ARG A 626 -25.43 8.25 43.62
C ARG A 626 -26.15 8.59 44.96
N LYS A 627 -27.16 9.45 44.94
CA LYS A 627 -28.00 9.75 46.13
C LYS A 627 -28.74 8.56 46.72
N LYS A 628 -28.85 7.43 46.01
CA LYS A 628 -29.43 6.17 46.55
C LYS A 628 -28.42 5.36 47.36
N TYR A 629 -27.13 5.57 47.14
CA TYR A 629 -26.04 4.79 47.73
C TYR A 629 -25.21 5.59 48.74
N TYR A 630 -25.12 6.90 48.55
CA TYR A 630 -24.28 7.79 49.35
C TYR A 630 -25.10 8.88 50.05
N SER A 631 -24.59 9.37 51.20
CA SER A 631 -25.20 10.50 51.91
C SER A 631 -24.96 11.82 51.16
N SER A 632 -25.75 12.85 51.51
CA SER A 632 -25.62 14.17 50.87
C SER A 632 -24.23 14.83 51.05
N ASP A 633 -23.51 14.45 52.10
CA ASP A 633 -22.21 15.00 52.48
C ASP A 633 -21.04 14.18 51.94
N ASP A 634 -21.35 13.08 51.27
CA ASP A 634 -20.34 12.24 50.64
C ASP A 634 -19.64 12.97 49.46
N ILE A 635 -18.32 12.82 49.37
CA ILE A 635 -17.52 13.46 48.35
C ILE A 635 -18.06 13.18 46.93
N GLU A 636 -18.52 11.95 46.70
CA GLU A 636 -19.08 11.48 45.43
C GLU A 636 -20.35 12.25 45.02
N VAL A 637 -21.16 12.67 45.98
CA VAL A 637 -22.38 13.46 45.77
C VAL A 637 -22.05 14.94 45.69
N VAL A 638 -21.18 15.43 46.58
CA VAL A 638 -20.76 16.84 46.62
C VAL A 638 -20.08 17.30 45.35
N VAL A 639 -19.21 16.45 44.73
CA VAL A 639 -18.54 16.76 43.46
C VAL A 639 -19.57 16.95 42.34
N LEU A 640 -20.53 16.05 42.20
CA LEU A 640 -21.60 16.18 41.20
C LEU A 640 -22.47 17.42 41.40
N ILE A 641 -22.79 17.77 42.65
CA ILE A 641 -23.54 18.99 42.94
C ILE A 641 -22.76 20.24 42.55
N LYS A 642 -21.45 20.29 42.84
CA LYS A 642 -20.58 21.40 42.44
C LYS A 642 -20.53 21.55 40.92
N LEU A 643 -20.35 20.45 40.19
CA LEU A 643 -20.33 20.47 38.71
C LEU A 643 -21.67 20.91 38.10
N LEU A 644 -22.80 20.62 38.76
CA LEU A 644 -24.09 21.10 38.31
C LEU A 644 -24.34 22.60 38.58
N CYS A 645 -23.53 23.22 39.47
CA CYS A 645 -23.62 24.64 39.80
C CYS A 645 -22.68 25.51 38.98
N LEU A 646 -21.69 24.91 38.28
CA LEU A 646 -20.79 25.55 37.31
C LEU A 646 -21.44 25.60 35.93
#